data_8202bc36d979ac51322f1afb020b4c11
#
_entry.id   8202bc36d979ac51322f1afb020b4c11
#
_cell.length_a   1.000
_cell.length_b   1.000
_cell.length_c   1.000
_cell.angle_alpha   90.00
_cell.angle_beta   90.00
_cell.angle_gamma   90.00
#
_symmetry.space_group_name_H-M   'P 1'
#
loop_
_entity.id
_entity.type
_entity.pdbx_description
1 polymer ?
#
loop_
_entity_poly.entity_id
_entity_poly.type
_entity_poly.pdbx_seq_one_letter_code
_entity_poly.pdbx_strand_id
1 'polypeptide(L)'
;MVLKRRSFPFKCCWLLAIFTALRQGTLSQEFCEKKSEDGNICKQHFRYSKDDIKVLTVATDENHGLERFLRSAKIYGIDVEVLGKGTKWTGGDMNLPGGGQKVNLLKLKLNEMMKAGTTEKIILFTDSYDVMFLASLDDIVKKFQSFPDTRVLFAAEQFCWPDTKLASQYPKKEVANPYLNSGGFIGYLPEIYEIVNNQPVSDKDDDQLFYTKMYLDKELRETLKITLDHNSVIFQNLNGALSDVQLRSNSTTEPWPYIENVVTKERPLIVHGNGPSKMTLNHFGNYLAKAWSVTKGCTLCAEKRIELKDDNLPTVMMAVFIEQATPFLEEFLDQVLTTDYPKEKIHLVLRNNVEYHETEVDDFFQEHSKKYATAKRIKPSDFLSESEARNIAKDRCINSACDYLFSIDSVARLEADALRHLLSSGYDVIAPLLVRPGHAWSNFWGAVNTAGFYARSSDYMDIVYQTVKGVWNVPFITNCYLAKMSTFRIPATKSVTYAREGIDADMAFCASLRDVGIYMYVSNEIDFGHLVNPETYDISRTNPDMYQLFDNRMEWTARYLHEEYHLSFEEDKKPLMPCPDVYWFPLMSKRFCSEWIEIMEAFGKWSDGTNNDKRLESGYEAVPTRDIHMTQVGLDRHWLHILKDFVRPLQEMVFTGYYHNPPVSIMNFVVRYRPDEQPSLRPHHDSSTYTINLALNTPDVDFEGGGCRFIRYNCSVRDTKPGWLLMHPGRLTHYHEGLLVTKGTRYIMISFVDP
;
A
#
# COMPACT_ATOMS: atom_id res chain seq x y z
N MET A 1 45.27 0.18 -7.89
CA MET A 1 45.68 0.63 -9.24
C MET A 1 45.03 2.03 -9.45
N VAL A 2 45.92 3.02 -9.41
CA VAL A 2 45.56 4.49 -9.40
C VAL A 2 45.49 4.96 -10.83
N LEU A 3 44.44 5.73 -11.17
CA LEU A 3 44.45 6.60 -12.35
C LEU A 3 43.59 7.82 -12.08
N LYS A 4 44.23 8.83 -11.63
CA LYS A 4 44.55 10.19 -12.17
C LYS A 4 43.40 10.95 -12.84
N ARG A 5 43.01 12.01 -12.10
CA ARG A 5 42.35 13.24 -12.60
C ARG A 5 43.18 13.90 -13.71
N ARG A 6 42.52 14.46 -14.70
CA ARG A 6 43.04 15.58 -15.50
C ARG A 6 41.96 16.67 -15.61
N SER A 7 42.28 17.76 -15.01
CA SER A 7 41.71 19.10 -15.22
C SER A 7 42.44 19.79 -16.37
N PHE A 8 41.74 20.59 -17.19
CA PHE A 8 42.29 21.74 -17.88
C PHE A 8 41.17 22.73 -18.30
N PRO A 9 41.46 24.00 -18.52
CA PRO A 9 40.80 25.12 -17.88
C PRO A 9 40.07 26.10 -18.83
N PHE A 10 39.39 27.04 -18.14
CA PHE A 10 38.86 28.32 -18.57
C PHE A 10 39.44 28.99 -19.82
N LYS A 11 38.57 29.60 -20.64
CA LYS A 11 38.77 31.00 -21.08
C LYS A 11 37.43 31.72 -21.24
N CYS A 12 37.36 32.85 -20.53
CA CYS A 12 36.40 33.93 -20.61
C CYS A 12 36.43 34.62 -21.98
N CYS A 13 35.28 35.13 -22.44
CA CYS A 13 35.23 36.45 -23.07
C CYS A 13 33.86 37.09 -22.88
N TRP A 14 33.89 38.25 -22.32
CA TRP A 14 32.85 39.24 -22.11
C TRP A 14 32.38 39.87 -23.43
N LEU A 15 31.09 40.26 -23.48
CA LEU A 15 30.66 41.60 -23.90
C LEU A 15 29.15 41.78 -23.74
N LEU A 16 28.81 42.57 -22.80
CA LEU A 16 27.98 43.76 -22.75
C LEU A 16 26.49 43.68 -23.10
N ALA A 17 25.80 44.09 -22.07
CA ALA A 17 24.43 44.49 -21.96
C ALA A 17 24.01 45.66 -22.87
N ILE A 18 22.70 45.69 -23.23
CA ILE A 18 21.91 46.92 -23.27
C ILE A 18 20.50 46.64 -22.77
N PHE A 19 20.12 47.41 -21.79
CA PHE A 19 18.77 47.57 -21.25
C PHE A 19 17.78 48.06 -22.32
N THR A 20 16.54 47.60 -22.29
CA THR A 20 15.39 48.51 -22.25
C THR A 20 14.15 47.80 -21.75
N ALA A 21 13.47 48.49 -20.87
CA ALA A 21 12.32 48.12 -20.11
C ALA A 21 10.98 48.31 -20.83
N LEU A 22 9.99 47.58 -20.30
CA LEU A 22 8.56 47.92 -20.24
C LEU A 22 7.74 48.01 -21.54
N ARG A 23 6.82 47.05 -21.72
CA ARG A 23 5.38 47.40 -21.67
C ARG A 23 4.55 46.09 -21.71
N GLN A 24 3.68 45.97 -20.75
CA GLN A 24 2.46 45.15 -20.88
C GLN A 24 1.71 45.64 -22.14
N GLY A 25 1.48 44.72 -23.05
CA GLY A 25 0.72 44.97 -24.24
C GLY A 25 0.08 43.63 -24.68
N THR A 26 -1.20 43.56 -24.50
CA THR A 26 -2.08 42.59 -25.16
C THR A 26 -1.73 42.44 -26.62
N LEU A 27 -1.13 41.34 -27.01
CA LEU A 27 -0.92 40.97 -28.42
C LEU A 27 -2.18 40.27 -28.93
N SER A 28 -3.13 41.09 -29.38
CA SER A 28 -4.06 40.65 -30.42
C SER A 28 -3.28 40.60 -31.73
N GLN A 29 -2.88 39.42 -32.20
CA GLN A 29 -2.43 39.26 -33.56
C GLN A 29 -3.62 39.35 -34.50
N GLU A 30 -3.82 40.54 -35.07
CA GLU A 30 -4.58 40.70 -36.32
C GLU A 30 -3.77 40.04 -37.43
N PHE A 31 -4.24 38.93 -37.96
CA PHE A 31 -3.81 38.43 -39.25
C PHE A 31 -4.52 39.26 -40.34
N CYS A 32 -3.78 40.15 -40.93
CA CYS A 32 -4.22 40.93 -42.06
C CYS A 32 -4.17 40.07 -43.34
N GLU A 33 -5.34 39.78 -43.90
CA GLU A 33 -5.50 39.03 -45.15
C GLU A 33 -5.12 39.84 -46.36
N LYS A 34 -4.46 39.18 -47.31
CA LYS A 34 -4.36 39.63 -48.69
C LYS A 34 -5.73 39.50 -49.36
N LYS A 35 -6.27 40.60 -49.85
CA LYS A 35 -7.42 40.62 -50.74
C LYS A 35 -7.09 39.83 -52.03
N SER A 36 -7.86 38.77 -52.29
CA SER A 36 -7.98 38.22 -53.63
C SER A 36 -9.16 38.90 -54.36
N GLU A 37 -8.94 39.21 -55.64
CA GLU A 37 -9.85 39.97 -56.49
C GLU A 37 -11.08 39.15 -56.98
N ASP A 38 -11.63 38.28 -56.20
CA ASP A 38 -12.90 37.61 -56.55
C ASP A 38 -13.86 37.71 -55.35
N GLY A 39 -14.96 38.38 -55.57
CA GLY A 39 -15.96 38.79 -54.61
C GLY A 39 -16.66 37.65 -53.90
N ASN A 40 -15.98 36.97 -52.98
CA ASN A 40 -16.57 36.02 -52.08
C ASN A 40 -16.75 36.63 -50.69
N ILE A 41 -17.98 36.64 -50.25
CA ILE A 41 -18.45 37.08 -48.92
C ILE A 41 -17.61 36.42 -47.80
N CYS A 42 -16.85 37.21 -47.06
CA CYS A 42 -16.22 36.77 -45.80
C CYS A 42 -17.29 36.23 -44.86
N LYS A 43 -17.34 34.91 -44.66
CA LYS A 43 -18.09 34.33 -43.55
C LYS A 43 -17.42 34.80 -42.26
N GLN A 44 -18.09 35.67 -41.49
CA GLN A 44 -17.70 35.98 -40.11
C GLN A 44 -17.68 34.67 -39.33
N HIS A 45 -16.48 34.21 -38.97
CA HIS A 45 -16.33 33.18 -37.95
C HIS A 45 -16.69 33.81 -36.62
N PHE A 46 -17.89 33.56 -36.10
CA PHE A 46 -18.22 33.87 -34.71
C PHE A 46 -17.26 33.12 -33.83
N ARG A 47 -16.44 33.84 -33.10
CA ARG A 47 -15.50 33.29 -32.14
C ARG A 47 -16.25 33.05 -30.82
N TYR A 48 -16.75 31.83 -30.64
CA TYR A 48 -17.35 31.44 -29.34
C TYR A 48 -16.28 31.44 -28.26
N SER A 49 -16.65 31.92 -27.07
CA SER A 49 -15.82 31.93 -25.85
C SER A 49 -16.38 30.92 -24.85
N LYS A 50 -15.69 30.75 -23.72
CA LYS A 50 -16.18 29.92 -22.59
C LYS A 50 -17.57 30.35 -22.11
N ASP A 51 -17.94 31.62 -22.25
CA ASP A 51 -19.23 32.15 -21.81
C ASP A 51 -20.38 31.73 -22.73
N ASP A 52 -20.08 31.23 -23.90
CA ASP A 52 -21.03 30.76 -24.92
C ASP A 52 -21.30 29.25 -24.81
N ILE A 53 -20.60 28.54 -23.92
CA ILE A 53 -20.74 27.11 -23.73
C ILE A 53 -21.53 26.79 -22.46
N LYS A 54 -22.43 25.81 -22.56
CA LYS A 54 -23.13 25.22 -21.41
C LYS A 54 -22.71 23.77 -21.27
N VAL A 55 -22.19 23.43 -20.07
CA VAL A 55 -21.79 22.06 -19.76
C VAL A 55 -22.90 21.37 -18.98
N LEU A 56 -23.33 20.22 -19.50
CA LEU A 56 -24.43 19.43 -18.96
C LEU A 56 -23.96 18.00 -18.68
N THR A 57 -24.45 17.42 -17.60
CA THR A 57 -24.27 15.99 -17.30
C THR A 57 -25.52 15.45 -16.61
N VAL A 58 -25.63 14.12 -16.52
CA VAL A 58 -26.72 13.45 -15.79
C VAL A 58 -26.12 12.65 -14.62
N ALA A 59 -26.65 12.87 -13.42
CA ALA A 59 -26.37 12.04 -12.25
C ALA A 59 -27.57 12.04 -11.32
N THR A 60 -28.06 10.86 -10.93
CA THR A 60 -29.15 10.69 -9.96
C THR A 60 -28.66 10.53 -8.54
N ASP A 61 -27.50 9.88 -8.39
CA ASP A 61 -26.90 9.54 -7.10
C ASP A 61 -25.57 10.29 -6.89
N GLU A 62 -25.25 10.57 -5.64
CA GLU A 62 -23.95 11.10 -5.24
C GLU A 62 -23.02 9.91 -4.90
N ASN A 63 -21.89 9.81 -5.59
CA ASN A 63 -20.84 8.82 -5.35
C ASN A 63 -19.47 9.43 -5.64
N HIS A 64 -18.40 8.69 -5.33
CA HIS A 64 -17.01 9.17 -5.52
C HIS A 64 -16.65 9.44 -6.99
N GLY A 65 -17.32 8.79 -7.95
CA GLY A 65 -17.17 9.08 -9.38
C GLY A 65 -17.63 10.49 -9.72
N LEU A 66 -18.83 10.86 -9.25
CA LEU A 66 -19.37 12.22 -9.42
C LEU A 66 -18.51 13.26 -8.69
N GLU A 67 -18.05 12.98 -7.46
CA GLU A 67 -17.13 13.89 -6.76
C GLU A 67 -15.85 14.15 -7.55
N ARG A 68 -15.23 13.12 -8.10
CA ARG A 68 -14.02 13.23 -8.93
C ARG A 68 -14.31 14.04 -10.19
N PHE A 69 -15.44 13.80 -10.86
CA PHE A 69 -15.86 14.55 -12.04
C PHE A 69 -16.00 16.03 -11.74
N LEU A 70 -16.80 16.38 -10.71
CA LEU A 70 -17.04 17.77 -10.30
C LEU A 70 -15.75 18.46 -9.80
N ARG A 71 -14.88 17.72 -9.09
CA ARG A 71 -13.57 18.25 -8.73
C ARG A 71 -12.72 18.58 -9.96
N SER A 72 -12.69 17.68 -10.96
CA SER A 72 -11.93 17.94 -12.19
C SER A 72 -12.47 19.18 -12.93
N ALA A 73 -13.79 19.33 -13.01
CA ALA A 73 -14.44 20.51 -13.57
C ALA A 73 -14.01 21.79 -12.81
N LYS A 74 -14.11 21.78 -11.47
CA LYS A 74 -13.70 22.91 -10.62
C LYS A 74 -12.26 23.33 -10.81
N ILE A 75 -11.32 22.37 -10.92
CA ILE A 75 -9.89 22.62 -11.12
C ILE A 75 -9.61 23.41 -12.41
N TYR A 76 -10.42 23.17 -13.44
CA TYR A 76 -10.31 23.88 -14.74
C TYR A 76 -11.31 25.04 -14.89
N GLY A 77 -12.01 25.42 -13.82
CA GLY A 77 -12.94 26.55 -13.82
C GLY A 77 -14.20 26.32 -14.66
N ILE A 78 -14.66 25.06 -14.73
CA ILE A 78 -15.82 24.63 -15.49
C ILE A 78 -17.04 24.56 -14.57
N ASP A 79 -18.09 25.31 -14.91
CA ASP A 79 -19.41 25.23 -14.28
C ASP A 79 -20.25 24.16 -14.96
N VAL A 80 -20.67 23.13 -14.22
CA VAL A 80 -21.42 21.98 -14.74
C VAL A 80 -22.83 21.97 -14.13
N GLU A 81 -23.84 21.92 -14.98
CA GLU A 81 -25.21 21.67 -14.55
C GLU A 81 -25.49 20.16 -14.54
N VAL A 82 -25.81 19.63 -13.35
CA VAL A 82 -26.12 18.22 -13.15
C VAL A 82 -27.61 18.00 -13.23
N LEU A 83 -28.07 17.33 -14.31
CA LEU A 83 -29.45 16.98 -14.54
C LEU A 83 -29.85 15.71 -13.76
N GLY A 84 -31.07 15.62 -13.30
CA GLY A 84 -31.63 14.45 -12.62
C GLY A 84 -31.17 14.26 -11.16
N LYS A 85 -30.46 15.22 -10.57
CA LYS A 85 -29.99 15.13 -9.17
C LYS A 85 -31.16 14.93 -8.21
N GLY A 86 -31.09 13.87 -7.39
CA GLY A 86 -32.15 13.53 -6.41
C GLY A 86 -33.40 12.87 -7.01
N THR A 87 -33.42 12.61 -8.32
CA THR A 87 -34.50 11.82 -8.95
C THR A 87 -34.15 10.34 -8.95
N LYS A 88 -35.15 9.48 -9.09
CA LYS A 88 -34.94 8.05 -9.20
C LYS A 88 -34.37 7.68 -10.59
N TRP A 89 -33.31 6.86 -10.63
CA TRP A 89 -32.85 6.29 -11.87
C TRP A 89 -33.84 5.26 -12.44
N THR A 90 -34.25 5.45 -13.69
CA THR A 90 -35.18 4.59 -14.44
C THR A 90 -34.57 4.08 -15.75
N GLY A 91 -33.31 4.44 -16.01
CA GLY A 91 -32.57 4.15 -17.24
C GLY A 91 -32.06 2.72 -17.40
N GLY A 92 -32.45 1.78 -16.50
CA GLY A 92 -32.03 0.39 -16.56
C GLY A 92 -30.69 0.13 -15.89
N ASP A 93 -30.13 -1.08 -16.10
CA ASP A 93 -28.81 -1.45 -15.62
C ASP A 93 -27.73 -0.96 -16.61
N MET A 94 -26.85 -0.11 -16.17
CA MET A 94 -25.78 0.47 -17.01
C MET A 94 -24.67 -0.52 -17.39
N ASN A 95 -24.72 -1.76 -16.90
CA ASN A 95 -23.87 -2.86 -17.40
C ASN A 95 -24.50 -3.59 -18.59
N LEU A 96 -25.76 -3.29 -18.90
CA LEU A 96 -26.54 -3.77 -20.01
C LEU A 96 -26.97 -2.59 -20.91
N PRO A 97 -27.53 -2.83 -22.11
CA PRO A 97 -28.11 -1.75 -22.91
C PRO A 97 -29.15 -0.95 -22.11
N GLY A 98 -28.99 0.37 -22.04
CA GLY A 98 -29.83 1.28 -21.25
C GLY A 98 -29.38 2.73 -21.35
N GLY A 99 -29.91 3.61 -20.47
CA GLY A 99 -29.48 5.01 -20.39
C GLY A 99 -30.38 6.03 -21.09
N GLY A 100 -31.47 5.64 -21.74
CA GLY A 100 -32.38 6.53 -22.45
C GLY A 100 -32.94 7.67 -21.57
N GLN A 101 -33.00 7.46 -20.24
CA GLN A 101 -33.33 8.54 -19.31
C GLN A 101 -32.36 9.74 -19.43
N LYS A 102 -31.06 9.52 -19.74
CA LYS A 102 -30.10 10.61 -19.99
C LYS A 102 -30.54 11.46 -21.17
N VAL A 103 -30.98 10.83 -22.27
CA VAL A 103 -31.49 11.52 -23.45
C VAL A 103 -32.74 12.34 -23.13
N ASN A 104 -33.68 11.76 -22.36
CA ASN A 104 -34.90 12.42 -21.98
C ASN A 104 -34.67 13.63 -21.05
N LEU A 105 -33.76 13.52 -20.06
CA LEU A 105 -33.40 14.64 -19.19
C LEU A 105 -32.70 15.76 -19.98
N LEU A 106 -31.80 15.42 -20.89
CA LEU A 106 -31.16 16.38 -21.79
C LEU A 106 -32.19 17.06 -22.68
N LYS A 107 -33.11 16.31 -23.30
CA LYS A 107 -34.23 16.84 -24.13
C LYS A 107 -35.06 17.84 -23.37
N LEU A 108 -35.42 17.57 -22.10
CA LEU A 108 -36.18 18.51 -21.27
C LEU A 108 -35.40 19.82 -21.08
N LYS A 109 -34.11 19.75 -20.77
CA LYS A 109 -33.26 20.94 -20.58
C LYS A 109 -33.07 21.74 -21.86
N LEU A 110 -32.84 21.10 -23.00
CA LEU A 110 -32.67 21.80 -24.27
C LEU A 110 -34.00 22.45 -24.72
N ASN A 111 -35.17 21.82 -24.48
CA ASN A 111 -36.47 22.42 -24.71
C ASN A 111 -36.70 23.70 -23.87
N GLU A 112 -36.24 23.70 -22.61
CA GLU A 112 -36.29 24.90 -21.76
C GLU A 112 -35.43 26.02 -22.34
N MET A 113 -34.19 25.71 -22.73
CA MET A 113 -33.23 26.67 -23.32
C MET A 113 -33.76 27.28 -24.63
N MET A 114 -34.31 26.47 -25.51
CA MET A 114 -34.89 26.94 -26.78
C MET A 114 -36.09 27.86 -26.56
N LYS A 115 -36.98 27.52 -25.62
CA LYS A 115 -38.13 28.38 -25.24
C LYS A 115 -37.69 29.72 -24.65
N ALA A 116 -36.56 29.74 -23.94
CA ALA A 116 -35.96 30.97 -23.41
C ALA A 116 -35.27 31.85 -24.47
N GLY A 117 -35.28 31.44 -25.74
CA GLY A 117 -34.64 32.17 -26.84
C GLY A 117 -33.12 32.05 -26.90
N THR A 118 -32.55 31.09 -26.18
CA THR A 118 -31.12 30.85 -26.11
C THR A 118 -30.73 29.97 -27.31
N THR A 119 -30.42 30.51 -28.48
CA THR A 119 -30.11 29.74 -29.70
C THR A 119 -28.65 29.72 -30.03
N GLU A 120 -27.85 30.65 -29.50
CA GLU A 120 -26.43 30.82 -29.85
C GLU A 120 -25.49 30.25 -28.75
N LYS A 121 -25.73 29.01 -28.34
CA LYS A 121 -24.89 28.33 -27.32
C LYS A 121 -24.27 27.06 -27.90
N ILE A 122 -23.11 26.73 -27.42
CA ILE A 122 -22.50 25.43 -27.54
C ILE A 122 -22.92 24.59 -26.35
N ILE A 123 -23.32 23.36 -26.56
CA ILE A 123 -23.59 22.37 -25.52
C ILE A 123 -22.44 21.38 -25.50
N LEU A 124 -21.85 21.20 -24.32
CA LEU A 124 -20.95 20.09 -24.02
C LEU A 124 -21.69 19.15 -23.06
N PHE A 125 -21.94 17.95 -23.49
CA PHE A 125 -22.51 16.88 -22.67
C PHE A 125 -21.46 15.81 -22.41
N THR A 126 -21.38 15.33 -21.17
CA THR A 126 -20.55 14.18 -20.77
C THR A 126 -21.29 13.31 -19.76
N ASP A 127 -20.96 12.03 -19.75
CA ASP A 127 -21.25 11.18 -18.58
C ASP A 127 -20.54 11.74 -17.33
N SER A 128 -20.93 11.32 -16.15
CA SER A 128 -20.48 11.92 -14.88
C SER A 128 -19.60 11.01 -14.04
N TYR A 129 -19.98 9.73 -13.89
CA TYR A 129 -19.36 8.85 -12.89
C TYR A 129 -17.97 8.34 -13.29
N ASP A 130 -17.70 8.31 -14.59
CA ASP A 130 -16.49 7.73 -15.18
C ASP A 130 -15.84 8.66 -16.23
N VAL A 131 -15.98 9.98 -16.03
CA VAL A 131 -15.37 11.02 -16.86
C VAL A 131 -14.50 11.95 -16.02
N MET A 132 -13.47 12.55 -16.60
CA MET A 132 -12.67 13.63 -16.02
C MET A 132 -12.32 14.68 -17.05
N PHE A 133 -12.39 15.96 -16.65
CA PHE A 133 -11.83 17.08 -17.42
C PHE A 133 -10.31 17.18 -17.17
N LEU A 134 -9.57 17.47 -18.25
CA LEU A 134 -8.12 17.62 -18.25
C LEU A 134 -7.65 18.98 -18.74
N ALA A 135 -8.58 19.84 -19.17
CA ALA A 135 -8.30 21.16 -19.74
C ALA A 135 -9.45 22.16 -19.49
N SER A 136 -9.21 23.42 -19.80
CA SER A 136 -10.19 24.50 -19.69
C SER A 136 -11.24 24.44 -20.82
N LEU A 137 -12.38 25.15 -20.61
CA LEU A 137 -13.39 25.30 -21.68
C LEU A 137 -12.83 26.04 -22.91
N ASP A 138 -11.95 27.00 -22.71
CA ASP A 138 -11.32 27.72 -23.81
C ASP A 138 -10.53 26.78 -24.72
N ASP A 139 -9.78 25.82 -24.13
CA ASP A 139 -9.04 24.80 -24.89
C ASP A 139 -9.99 23.86 -25.63
N ILE A 140 -11.08 23.42 -24.97
CA ILE A 140 -12.08 22.52 -25.54
C ILE A 140 -12.78 23.21 -26.74
N VAL A 141 -13.24 24.45 -26.57
CA VAL A 141 -13.88 25.23 -27.63
C VAL A 141 -12.92 25.44 -28.80
N LYS A 142 -11.69 25.83 -28.54
CA LYS A 142 -10.65 26.00 -29.58
C LYS A 142 -10.40 24.73 -30.39
N LYS A 143 -10.31 23.58 -29.72
CA LYS A 143 -10.16 22.28 -30.41
C LYS A 143 -11.43 21.94 -31.19
N PHE A 144 -12.63 22.15 -30.65
CA PHE A 144 -13.88 21.91 -31.36
C PHE A 144 -13.99 22.76 -32.64
N GLN A 145 -13.65 24.04 -32.55
CA GLN A 145 -13.65 24.94 -33.73
C GLN A 145 -12.61 24.57 -34.81
N SER A 146 -11.62 23.76 -34.49
CA SER A 146 -10.63 23.28 -35.46
C SER A 146 -11.13 22.13 -36.34
N PHE A 147 -12.27 21.51 -36.01
CA PHE A 147 -12.88 20.48 -36.84
C PHE A 147 -13.59 21.10 -38.03
N PRO A 148 -13.17 20.79 -39.26
CA PRO A 148 -13.74 21.43 -40.44
C PRO A 148 -15.17 20.99 -40.66
N ASP A 149 -16.04 21.96 -40.99
CA ASP A 149 -17.45 21.73 -41.35
C ASP A 149 -18.25 20.87 -40.37
N THR A 150 -17.93 20.97 -39.05
CA THR A 150 -18.54 20.19 -37.98
C THR A 150 -19.47 21.06 -37.15
N ARG A 151 -20.72 20.59 -36.92
CA ARG A 151 -21.69 21.25 -36.07
C ARG A 151 -21.95 20.48 -34.79
N VAL A 152 -21.79 19.14 -34.84
CA VAL A 152 -21.86 18.26 -33.67
C VAL A 152 -20.71 17.24 -33.76
N LEU A 153 -19.91 17.15 -32.70
CA LEU A 153 -18.78 16.21 -32.59
C LEU A 153 -19.09 15.24 -31.43
N PHE A 154 -19.22 13.97 -31.76
CA PHE A 154 -19.33 12.90 -30.75
C PHE A 154 -17.95 12.29 -30.45
N ALA A 155 -17.78 11.82 -29.20
CA ALA A 155 -16.70 10.94 -28.84
C ALA A 155 -16.71 9.66 -29.68
N ALA A 156 -15.54 9.07 -29.90
CA ALA A 156 -15.42 7.84 -30.64
C ALA A 156 -14.64 6.76 -29.87
N GLU A 157 -14.97 5.50 -30.12
CA GLU A 157 -14.34 4.35 -29.46
C GLU A 157 -14.07 3.21 -30.43
N GLN A 158 -13.34 2.17 -29.96
CA GLN A 158 -12.92 1.03 -30.77
C GLN A 158 -13.98 -0.05 -30.92
N PHE A 159 -15.03 -0.06 -30.10
CA PHE A 159 -16.07 -1.09 -30.12
C PHE A 159 -17.43 -0.53 -30.58
N CYS A 160 -18.11 -1.26 -31.46
CA CYS A 160 -19.48 -0.95 -31.86
C CYS A 160 -20.45 -1.55 -30.83
N TRP A 161 -20.98 -0.71 -29.94
CA TRP A 161 -21.92 -1.07 -28.86
C TRP A 161 -23.27 -0.39 -29.06
N PRO A 162 -24.40 -0.97 -28.63
CA PRO A 162 -24.56 -2.35 -28.13
C PRO A 162 -24.75 -3.41 -29.24
N ASP A 163 -25.00 -2.99 -30.48
CA ASP A 163 -25.22 -3.90 -31.62
C ASP A 163 -24.02 -3.89 -32.59
N THR A 164 -23.20 -4.91 -32.49
CA THR A 164 -22.01 -5.09 -33.33
C THR A 164 -22.30 -5.23 -34.82
N LYS A 165 -23.55 -5.59 -35.20
CA LYS A 165 -23.97 -5.70 -36.63
C LYS A 165 -23.96 -4.34 -37.32
N LEU A 166 -24.16 -3.25 -36.58
CA LEU A 166 -24.14 -1.89 -37.09
C LEU A 166 -22.73 -1.45 -37.58
N ALA A 167 -21.69 -2.12 -37.16
CA ALA A 167 -20.30 -1.80 -37.55
C ALA A 167 -20.13 -1.73 -39.06
N SER A 168 -20.83 -2.58 -39.82
CA SER A 168 -20.77 -2.60 -41.32
C SER A 168 -21.43 -1.40 -41.99
N GLN A 169 -22.28 -0.65 -41.25
CA GLN A 169 -23.01 0.54 -41.75
C GLN A 169 -22.23 1.84 -41.54
N TYR A 170 -21.19 1.82 -40.72
CA TYR A 170 -20.32 2.99 -40.54
C TYR A 170 -19.54 3.33 -41.81
N PRO A 171 -19.25 4.61 -42.09
CA PRO A 171 -18.39 5.00 -43.18
C PRO A 171 -17.03 4.31 -43.08
N LYS A 172 -16.61 3.61 -44.17
CA LYS A 172 -15.31 2.93 -44.20
C LYS A 172 -14.18 3.97 -44.16
N LYS A 173 -13.47 4.07 -43.06
CA LYS A 173 -12.28 4.89 -42.85
C LYS A 173 -11.27 4.09 -42.04
N GLU A 174 -9.98 4.19 -42.41
CA GLU A 174 -8.90 3.71 -41.57
C GLU A 174 -8.59 4.76 -40.48
N VAL A 175 -9.19 4.61 -39.34
CA VAL A 175 -9.09 5.55 -38.21
C VAL A 175 -8.90 4.79 -36.89
N ALA A 176 -8.32 5.44 -35.88
CA ALA A 176 -8.03 4.82 -34.59
C ALA A 176 -9.32 4.40 -33.88
N ASN A 177 -10.34 5.26 -33.85
CA ASN A 177 -11.60 5.03 -33.13
C ASN A 177 -12.76 5.18 -34.15
N PRO A 178 -13.30 4.09 -34.70
CA PRO A 178 -14.29 4.17 -35.80
C PRO A 178 -15.74 4.38 -35.35
N TYR A 179 -16.11 4.03 -34.08
CA TYR A 179 -17.51 3.94 -33.65
C TYR A 179 -17.88 5.05 -32.69
N LEU A 180 -19.14 5.50 -32.72
CA LEU A 180 -19.69 6.52 -31.84
C LEU A 180 -19.72 6.01 -30.38
N ASN A 181 -19.34 6.90 -29.45
CA ASN A 181 -19.59 6.74 -28.02
C ASN A 181 -20.48 7.89 -27.50
N SER A 182 -21.54 7.55 -26.77
CA SER A 182 -22.53 8.51 -26.25
C SER A 182 -22.08 9.27 -25.01
N GLY A 183 -21.02 8.82 -24.33
CA GLY A 183 -20.54 9.38 -23.07
C GLY A 183 -19.85 10.74 -23.18
N GLY A 184 -19.75 11.31 -24.38
CA GLY A 184 -19.26 12.67 -24.60
C GLY A 184 -19.60 13.21 -25.99
N PHE A 185 -20.13 14.43 -26.05
CA PHE A 185 -20.30 15.17 -27.30
C PHE A 185 -20.34 16.67 -27.06
N ILE A 186 -19.98 17.42 -28.10
CA ILE A 186 -20.01 18.87 -28.14
C ILE A 186 -20.62 19.34 -29.47
N GLY A 187 -21.48 20.33 -29.40
CA GLY A 187 -22.10 20.88 -30.65
C GLY A 187 -22.93 22.10 -30.38
N TYR A 188 -23.44 22.70 -31.45
CA TYR A 188 -24.31 23.85 -31.33
C TYR A 188 -25.71 23.42 -30.90
N LEU A 189 -26.32 24.23 -30.06
CA LEU A 189 -27.62 23.94 -29.44
C LEU A 189 -28.71 23.56 -30.44
N PRO A 190 -28.92 24.27 -31.61
CA PRO A 190 -29.97 23.90 -32.53
C PRO A 190 -29.84 22.49 -33.08
N GLU A 191 -28.61 22.07 -33.44
CA GLU A 191 -28.36 20.75 -34.01
C GLU A 191 -28.52 19.65 -32.98
N ILE A 192 -28.03 19.85 -31.76
CA ILE A 192 -28.22 18.86 -30.67
C ILE A 192 -29.69 18.76 -30.31
N TYR A 193 -30.43 19.89 -30.29
CA TYR A 193 -31.86 19.93 -30.06
C TYR A 193 -32.62 19.09 -31.11
N GLU A 194 -32.26 19.19 -32.39
CA GLU A 194 -32.88 18.38 -33.44
C GLU A 194 -32.56 16.87 -33.24
N ILE A 195 -31.33 16.52 -32.89
CA ILE A 195 -30.95 15.12 -32.61
C ILE A 195 -31.82 14.52 -31.51
N VAL A 196 -31.93 15.15 -30.35
CA VAL A 196 -32.66 14.59 -29.18
C VAL A 196 -34.17 14.60 -29.35
N ASN A 197 -34.70 15.40 -30.30
CA ASN A 197 -36.13 15.48 -30.64
C ASN A 197 -36.48 14.64 -31.88
N ASN A 198 -35.54 14.07 -32.58
CA ASN A 198 -35.76 13.38 -33.86
C ASN A 198 -36.74 12.21 -33.72
N GLN A 199 -36.60 11.41 -32.66
CA GLN A 199 -37.48 10.28 -32.36
C GLN A 199 -37.74 10.13 -30.87
N PRO A 200 -38.86 9.49 -30.45
CA PRO A 200 -39.10 9.18 -29.05
C PRO A 200 -38.09 8.10 -28.56
N VAL A 201 -37.68 8.20 -27.31
CA VAL A 201 -36.82 7.25 -26.62
C VAL A 201 -37.42 6.92 -25.26
N SER A 202 -37.50 5.64 -24.91
CA SER A 202 -37.92 5.21 -23.57
C SER A 202 -36.70 5.35 -22.60
N ASP A 203 -36.99 5.60 -21.32
CA ASP A 203 -35.93 5.70 -20.30
C ASP A 203 -35.01 4.47 -20.27
N LYS A 204 -35.54 3.28 -20.60
CA LYS A 204 -34.80 2.01 -20.60
C LYS A 204 -34.11 1.68 -21.94
N ASP A 205 -34.36 2.45 -22.98
CA ASP A 205 -33.68 2.24 -24.26
C ASP A 205 -32.19 2.59 -24.11
N ASP A 206 -31.36 2.03 -25.00
CA ASP A 206 -29.92 2.31 -24.99
C ASP A 206 -29.63 3.68 -25.61
N ASP A 207 -28.97 4.55 -24.85
CA ASP A 207 -28.62 5.92 -25.27
C ASP A 207 -27.58 5.92 -26.40
N GLN A 208 -26.60 5.03 -26.37
CA GLN A 208 -25.60 4.95 -27.42
C GLN A 208 -26.20 4.43 -28.74
N LEU A 209 -27.09 3.46 -28.67
CA LEU A 209 -27.84 2.99 -29.83
C LEU A 209 -28.70 4.11 -30.44
N PHE A 210 -29.33 4.93 -29.58
CA PHE A 210 -30.11 6.09 -30.01
C PHE A 210 -29.24 7.03 -30.86
N TYR A 211 -28.12 7.50 -30.33
CA TYR A 211 -27.23 8.41 -31.05
C TYR A 211 -26.55 7.75 -32.25
N THR A 212 -26.22 6.46 -32.18
CA THR A 212 -25.68 5.68 -33.31
C THR A 212 -26.62 5.67 -34.49
N LYS A 213 -27.92 5.45 -34.27
CA LYS A 213 -28.92 5.52 -35.38
C LYS A 213 -29.00 6.91 -36.03
N MET A 214 -28.89 7.99 -35.23
CA MET A 214 -28.81 9.35 -35.77
C MET A 214 -27.57 9.57 -36.66
N TYR A 215 -26.42 9.06 -36.21
CA TYR A 215 -25.19 9.16 -36.98
C TYR A 215 -25.19 8.30 -38.25
N LEU A 216 -25.78 7.10 -38.22
CA LEU A 216 -25.86 6.19 -39.38
C LEU A 216 -26.85 6.65 -40.44
N ASP A 217 -27.85 7.45 -40.07
CA ASP A 217 -28.70 8.12 -41.06
C ASP A 217 -27.86 9.14 -41.82
N LYS A 218 -27.65 8.86 -43.11
CA LYS A 218 -26.78 9.68 -43.98
C LYS A 218 -27.31 11.11 -44.16
N GLU A 219 -28.62 11.26 -44.38
CA GLU A 219 -29.24 12.55 -44.62
C GLU A 219 -29.16 13.43 -43.38
N LEU A 220 -29.51 12.87 -42.21
CA LEU A 220 -29.43 13.57 -40.97
C LEU A 220 -27.99 13.95 -40.58
N ARG A 221 -27.04 13.02 -40.75
CA ARG A 221 -25.62 13.26 -40.52
C ARG A 221 -25.05 14.41 -41.35
N GLU A 222 -25.39 14.43 -42.65
CA GLU A 222 -24.89 15.46 -43.60
C GLU A 222 -25.57 16.82 -43.31
N THR A 223 -26.88 16.83 -43.00
CA THR A 223 -27.65 18.05 -42.71
C THR A 223 -27.17 18.70 -41.41
N LEU A 224 -27.02 17.91 -40.32
CA LEU A 224 -26.61 18.41 -39.02
C LEU A 224 -25.07 18.43 -38.85
N LYS A 225 -24.32 18.02 -39.89
CA LYS A 225 -22.85 17.98 -39.89
C LYS A 225 -22.29 17.28 -38.65
N ILE A 226 -22.75 16.05 -38.44
CA ILE A 226 -22.33 15.21 -37.29
C ILE A 226 -21.01 14.52 -37.63
N THR A 227 -20.01 14.69 -36.81
CA THR A 227 -18.66 14.12 -36.94
C THR A 227 -18.27 13.32 -35.70
N LEU A 228 -17.33 12.39 -35.84
CA LEU A 228 -16.76 11.65 -34.70
C LEU A 228 -15.31 12.08 -34.46
N ASP A 229 -14.94 12.13 -33.18
CA ASP A 229 -13.56 12.41 -32.75
C ASP A 229 -12.67 11.16 -32.85
N HIS A 230 -12.46 10.73 -34.11
CA HIS A 230 -11.70 9.51 -34.43
C HIS A 230 -10.28 9.47 -33.86
N ASN A 231 -9.68 10.63 -33.62
CA ASN A 231 -8.29 10.75 -33.17
C ASN A 231 -8.13 11.11 -31.71
N SER A 232 -9.21 11.15 -30.94
CA SER A 232 -9.20 11.53 -29.52
C SER A 232 -8.59 12.93 -29.27
N VAL A 233 -8.95 13.90 -30.11
CA VAL A 233 -8.47 15.29 -30.01
C VAL A 233 -9.06 15.98 -28.79
N ILE A 234 -10.33 15.71 -28.49
CA ILE A 234 -11.06 16.22 -27.32
C ILE A 234 -11.38 15.07 -26.35
N PHE A 235 -11.99 13.98 -26.84
CA PHE A 235 -12.52 12.90 -26.05
C PHE A 235 -11.67 11.63 -26.18
N GLN A 236 -11.09 11.16 -25.10
CA GLN A 236 -10.42 9.86 -25.03
C GLN A 236 -11.29 8.85 -24.30
N ASN A 237 -11.88 7.90 -25.03
CA ASN A 237 -12.46 6.71 -24.46
C ASN A 237 -11.37 5.67 -24.19
N LEU A 238 -11.38 5.04 -23.00
CA LEU A 238 -10.33 4.11 -22.59
C LEU A 238 -10.65 2.67 -22.97
N ASN A 239 -11.93 2.31 -23.14
CA ASN A 239 -12.32 0.94 -23.48
C ASN A 239 -11.80 0.55 -24.87
N GLY A 240 -10.96 -0.49 -24.90
CA GLY A 240 -10.24 -0.93 -26.11
C GLY A 240 -8.96 -0.16 -26.43
N ALA A 241 -8.75 1.02 -25.85
CA ALA A 241 -7.63 1.92 -26.16
C ALA A 241 -6.64 2.09 -25.00
N LEU A 242 -6.61 1.17 -24.02
CA LEU A 242 -5.72 1.28 -22.86
C LEU A 242 -4.23 1.27 -23.23
N SER A 243 -3.86 0.51 -24.27
CA SER A 243 -2.48 0.46 -24.80
C SER A 243 -2.08 1.75 -25.53
N ASP A 244 -3.06 2.51 -25.97
CA ASP A 244 -2.85 3.69 -26.79
C ASP A 244 -2.62 4.95 -25.94
N VAL A 245 -2.86 4.86 -24.62
CA VAL A 245 -2.81 5.98 -23.69
C VAL A 245 -1.68 5.81 -22.69
N GLN A 246 -0.87 6.84 -22.51
CA GLN A 246 0.19 6.88 -21.53
C GLN A 246 0.07 8.11 -20.63
N LEU A 247 0.23 7.89 -19.32
CA LEU A 247 0.42 8.97 -18.35
C LEU A 247 1.82 9.53 -18.52
N ARG A 248 1.94 10.84 -18.77
CA ARG A 248 3.19 11.56 -18.94
C ARG A 248 3.40 12.57 -17.82
N SER A 249 4.64 12.73 -17.42
CA SER A 249 5.09 13.75 -16.49
C SER A 249 6.29 14.47 -17.10
N ASN A 250 6.24 15.79 -17.17
CA ASN A 250 7.38 16.60 -17.61
C ASN A 250 7.69 17.65 -16.54
N SER A 251 8.64 17.32 -15.67
CA SER A 251 8.99 18.14 -14.52
C SER A 251 9.63 19.49 -14.83
N THR A 252 10.10 19.71 -16.06
CA THR A 252 10.85 20.93 -16.46
C THR A 252 9.94 22.03 -17.00
N THR A 253 8.88 21.69 -17.70
CA THR A 253 7.99 22.67 -18.34
C THR A 253 6.56 22.63 -17.81
N GLU A 254 6.09 21.46 -17.39
CA GLU A 254 4.74 21.26 -16.86
C GLU A 254 4.81 20.47 -15.54
N PRO A 255 4.42 21.09 -14.41
CA PRO A 255 4.51 20.43 -13.11
C PRO A 255 3.48 19.31 -12.92
N TRP A 256 2.44 19.27 -13.77
CA TRP A 256 1.32 18.35 -13.61
C TRP A 256 1.33 17.24 -14.66
N PRO A 257 1.05 15.99 -14.25
CA PRO A 257 0.87 14.89 -15.19
C PRO A 257 -0.29 15.11 -16.17
N TYR A 258 -0.15 14.57 -17.37
CA TYR A 258 -1.14 14.60 -18.44
C TYR A 258 -1.19 13.25 -19.17
N ILE A 259 -2.25 13.00 -19.93
CA ILE A 259 -2.32 11.83 -20.81
C ILE A 259 -1.96 12.21 -22.25
N GLU A 260 -1.23 11.30 -22.92
CA GLU A 260 -0.92 11.32 -24.33
C GLU A 260 -1.49 10.06 -24.99
N ASN A 261 -2.26 10.22 -26.07
CA ASN A 261 -2.54 9.11 -26.95
C ASN A 261 -1.34 8.91 -27.88
N VAL A 262 -0.60 7.81 -27.69
CA VAL A 262 0.68 7.57 -28.41
C VAL A 262 0.49 7.12 -29.83
N VAL A 263 -0.72 6.70 -30.24
CA VAL A 263 -1.07 6.34 -31.61
C VAL A 263 -1.39 7.59 -32.45
N THR A 264 -2.30 8.42 -31.95
CA THR A 264 -2.75 9.63 -32.64
C THR A 264 -1.86 10.84 -32.39
N LYS A 265 -0.96 10.77 -31.38
CA LYS A 265 -0.10 11.87 -30.92
C LYS A 265 -0.87 13.07 -30.36
N GLU A 266 -2.11 12.85 -29.98
CA GLU A 266 -2.96 13.87 -29.39
C GLU A 266 -2.85 13.87 -27.86
N ARG A 267 -3.17 15.04 -27.31
CA ARG A 267 -3.33 15.25 -25.87
C ARG A 267 -4.81 15.53 -25.61
N PRO A 268 -5.60 14.51 -25.24
CA PRO A 268 -7.04 14.67 -25.06
C PRO A 268 -7.38 15.60 -23.90
N LEU A 269 -8.54 16.23 -23.99
CA LEU A 269 -9.00 17.25 -23.02
C LEU A 269 -10.04 16.71 -22.04
N ILE A 270 -10.66 15.59 -22.39
CA ILE A 270 -11.65 14.87 -21.58
C ILE A 270 -11.32 13.37 -21.71
N VAL A 271 -11.28 12.67 -20.59
CA VAL A 271 -11.07 11.22 -20.55
C VAL A 271 -12.28 10.52 -19.99
N HIS A 272 -12.70 9.43 -20.65
CA HIS A 272 -13.83 8.61 -20.27
C HIS A 272 -13.40 7.15 -20.04
N GLY A 273 -13.60 6.67 -18.82
CA GLY A 273 -13.30 5.28 -18.42
C GLY A 273 -14.49 4.36 -18.60
N ASN A 274 -15.05 4.33 -19.82
CA ASN A 274 -16.24 3.54 -20.13
C ASN A 274 -16.03 2.02 -19.96
N GLY A 275 -17.09 1.31 -19.59
CA GLY A 275 -17.10 -0.14 -19.43
C GLY A 275 -16.03 -0.64 -18.42
N PRO A 276 -15.23 -1.67 -18.77
CA PRO A 276 -14.25 -2.27 -17.86
C PRO A 276 -13.04 -1.36 -17.57
N SER A 277 -12.87 -0.24 -18.28
CA SER A 277 -11.74 0.67 -18.09
C SER A 277 -11.88 1.65 -16.92
N LYS A 278 -12.99 1.56 -16.13
CA LYS A 278 -13.24 2.41 -14.95
C LYS A 278 -12.08 2.35 -13.94
N MET A 279 -11.48 1.17 -13.73
CA MET A 279 -10.36 1.02 -12.79
C MET A 279 -9.10 1.75 -13.26
N THR A 280 -8.84 1.78 -14.56
CA THR A 280 -7.73 2.55 -15.14
C THR A 280 -7.97 4.05 -15.00
N LEU A 281 -9.21 4.53 -15.20
CA LEU A 281 -9.54 5.91 -14.92
C LEU A 281 -9.36 6.27 -13.44
N ASN A 282 -9.71 5.37 -12.52
CA ASN A 282 -9.48 5.57 -11.09
C ASN A 282 -7.98 5.70 -10.78
N HIS A 283 -7.13 4.86 -11.39
CA HIS A 283 -5.69 4.97 -11.29
C HIS A 283 -5.17 6.30 -11.87
N PHE A 284 -5.60 6.70 -13.05
CA PHE A 284 -5.24 8.00 -13.62
C PHE A 284 -5.69 9.18 -12.77
N GLY A 285 -6.82 9.04 -12.07
CA GLY A 285 -7.35 10.04 -11.13
C GLY A 285 -6.42 10.36 -9.95
N ASN A 286 -5.47 9.48 -9.64
CA ASN A 286 -4.44 9.74 -8.64
C ASN A 286 -3.49 10.88 -9.06
N TYR A 287 -3.35 11.12 -10.35
CA TYR A 287 -2.36 12.06 -10.94
C TYR A 287 -3.00 13.22 -11.67
N LEU A 288 -4.09 12.95 -12.41
CA LEU A 288 -4.73 13.92 -13.31
C LEU A 288 -5.57 14.95 -12.55
N ALA A 289 -6.05 15.96 -13.28
CA ALA A 289 -6.75 17.11 -12.70
C ALA A 289 -6.01 17.71 -11.49
N LYS A 290 -4.69 17.81 -11.62
CA LYS A 290 -3.78 18.35 -10.60
C LYS A 290 -3.86 17.66 -9.25
N ALA A 291 -4.11 16.34 -9.21
CA ALA A 291 -4.23 15.59 -7.96
C ALA A 291 -2.87 15.36 -7.29
N TRP A 292 -1.85 15.01 -8.08
CA TRP A 292 -0.49 14.76 -7.59
C TRP A 292 0.57 15.15 -8.62
N SER A 293 1.72 15.63 -8.16
CA SER A 293 2.91 15.78 -9.00
C SER A 293 4.20 15.68 -8.18
N VAL A 294 5.31 15.38 -8.86
CA VAL A 294 6.64 15.29 -8.22
C VAL A 294 7.02 16.56 -7.49
N THR A 295 6.63 17.74 -8.01
CA THR A 295 7.03 19.05 -7.46
C THR A 295 6.08 19.60 -6.41
N LYS A 296 4.81 19.21 -6.42
CA LYS A 296 3.77 19.74 -5.54
C LYS A 296 3.26 18.72 -4.51
N GLY A 297 3.63 17.44 -4.67
CA GLY A 297 3.09 16.36 -3.87
C GLY A 297 1.60 16.11 -4.10
N CYS A 298 0.93 15.55 -3.12
CA CYS A 298 -0.49 15.21 -3.15
C CYS A 298 -1.37 16.41 -2.76
N THR A 299 -1.91 17.12 -3.74
CA THR A 299 -2.84 18.23 -3.47
C THR A 299 -4.22 17.74 -3.06
N LEU A 300 -4.66 16.59 -3.60
CA LEU A 300 -5.92 15.96 -3.23
C LEU A 300 -5.93 15.56 -1.74
N CYS A 301 -4.81 15.08 -1.20
CA CYS A 301 -4.66 14.77 0.22
C CYS A 301 -4.87 16.01 1.09
N ALA A 302 -4.25 17.14 0.72
CA ALA A 302 -4.40 18.39 1.45
C ALA A 302 -5.84 18.94 1.40
N GLU A 303 -6.55 18.76 0.28
CA GLU A 303 -7.95 19.20 0.14
C GLU A 303 -8.93 18.39 1.02
N LYS A 304 -8.66 17.09 1.24
CA LYS A 304 -9.53 16.19 2.01
C LYS A 304 -9.22 16.16 3.51
N ARG A 305 -8.03 16.62 3.92
CA ARG A 305 -7.57 16.54 5.31
C ARG A 305 -8.52 17.28 6.27
N ILE A 306 -8.84 16.61 7.38
CA ILE A 306 -9.66 17.16 8.46
C ILE A 306 -8.83 17.30 9.74
N GLU A 307 -9.13 18.30 10.55
CA GLU A 307 -8.52 18.50 11.86
C GLU A 307 -9.26 17.67 12.91
N LEU A 308 -8.55 16.79 13.58
CA LEU A 308 -9.07 16.05 14.74
C LEU A 308 -8.90 16.89 16.00
N LYS A 309 -9.98 17.07 16.76
CA LYS A 309 -9.97 17.76 18.04
C LYS A 309 -10.14 16.75 19.16
N ASP A 310 -9.27 16.77 20.16
CA ASP A 310 -9.28 15.79 21.25
C ASP A 310 -10.56 15.81 22.08
N ASP A 311 -11.25 16.94 22.14
CA ASP A 311 -12.53 17.09 22.83
C ASP A 311 -13.72 16.48 22.04
N ASN A 312 -13.54 16.21 20.75
CA ASN A 312 -14.60 15.70 19.87
C ASN A 312 -14.09 14.58 18.92
N LEU A 313 -13.36 13.62 19.48
CA LEU A 313 -12.91 12.46 18.70
C LEU A 313 -14.09 11.55 18.32
N PRO A 314 -14.13 11.02 17.07
CA PRO A 314 -15.16 10.09 16.64
C PRO A 314 -15.08 8.75 17.39
N THR A 315 -16.20 8.03 17.43
CA THR A 315 -16.25 6.67 17.96
C THR A 315 -15.79 5.66 16.92
N VAL A 316 -14.98 4.70 17.34
CA VAL A 316 -14.35 3.72 16.45
C VAL A 316 -14.70 2.30 16.88
N MET A 317 -15.21 1.47 15.97
CA MET A 317 -15.23 0.01 16.13
C MET A 317 -13.86 -0.52 15.70
N MET A 318 -13.03 -0.89 16.65
CA MET A 318 -11.76 -1.59 16.40
C MET A 318 -12.05 -3.09 16.32
N ALA A 319 -11.99 -3.62 15.09
CA ALA A 319 -12.23 -5.02 14.80
C ALA A 319 -10.90 -5.72 14.52
N VAL A 320 -10.49 -6.55 15.45
CA VAL A 320 -9.21 -7.28 15.44
C VAL A 320 -9.46 -8.72 15.04
N PHE A 321 -8.74 -9.20 14.04
CA PHE A 321 -8.90 -10.54 13.46
C PHE A 321 -7.60 -11.34 13.54
N ILE A 322 -7.66 -12.52 14.17
CA ILE A 322 -6.59 -13.51 14.25
C ILE A 322 -7.12 -14.75 13.51
N GLU A 323 -6.97 -14.79 12.18
CA GLU A 323 -7.51 -15.84 11.32
C GLU A 323 -6.54 -16.99 11.09
N GLN A 324 -5.25 -16.77 11.34
CA GLN A 324 -4.18 -17.75 11.19
C GLN A 324 -3.18 -17.64 12.33
N ALA A 325 -2.43 -18.71 12.57
CA ALA A 325 -1.33 -18.68 13.53
C ALA A 325 -0.33 -17.58 13.12
N THR A 326 -0.10 -16.65 14.04
CA THR A 326 0.67 -15.42 13.76
C THR A 326 1.85 -15.33 14.72
N PRO A 327 3.08 -15.17 14.21
CA PRO A 327 4.25 -14.98 15.07
C PRO A 327 4.19 -13.65 15.82
N PHE A 328 4.76 -13.61 17.00
CA PHE A 328 4.83 -12.42 17.86
C PHE A 328 3.47 -11.82 18.17
N LEU A 329 2.50 -12.69 18.52
CA LEU A 329 1.13 -12.26 18.81
C LEU A 329 1.03 -11.38 20.05
N GLU A 330 1.86 -11.60 21.06
CA GLU A 330 1.91 -10.77 22.28
C GLU A 330 2.18 -9.31 21.93
N GLU A 331 3.18 -9.02 21.09
CA GLU A 331 3.50 -7.66 20.64
C GLU A 331 2.37 -7.04 19.81
N PHE A 332 1.65 -7.87 19.03
CA PHE A 332 0.46 -7.40 18.33
C PHE A 332 -0.66 -7.00 19.28
N LEU A 333 -0.93 -7.80 20.32
CA LEU A 333 -1.94 -7.47 21.31
C LEU A 333 -1.56 -6.22 22.13
N ASP A 334 -0.28 -6.07 22.46
CA ASP A 334 0.25 -4.86 23.10
C ASP A 334 0.09 -3.63 22.22
N GLN A 335 0.31 -3.76 20.90
CA GLN A 335 0.05 -2.68 19.94
C GLN A 335 -1.43 -2.26 19.94
N VAL A 336 -2.37 -3.22 19.95
CA VAL A 336 -3.82 -2.94 20.07
C VAL A 336 -4.13 -2.17 21.36
N LEU A 337 -3.47 -2.55 22.46
CA LEU A 337 -3.62 -1.89 23.74
C LEU A 337 -3.01 -0.49 23.77
N THR A 338 -1.86 -0.29 23.13
CA THR A 338 -1.09 0.96 23.16
C THR A 338 -1.44 1.94 22.04
N THR A 339 -2.37 1.61 21.14
CA THR A 339 -2.89 2.54 20.12
C THR A 339 -3.23 3.90 20.75
N ASP A 340 -2.69 4.99 20.18
CA ASP A 340 -2.92 6.37 20.64
C ASP A 340 -4.33 6.84 20.31
N TYR A 341 -5.29 6.30 21.05
CA TYR A 341 -6.70 6.68 20.97
C TYR A 341 -7.40 6.40 22.30
N PRO A 342 -8.31 7.27 22.78
CA PRO A 342 -9.03 7.06 24.03
C PRO A 342 -9.85 5.77 23.98
N LYS A 343 -9.60 4.84 24.92
CA LYS A 343 -10.23 3.52 24.92
C LYS A 343 -11.75 3.58 25.11
N GLU A 344 -12.23 4.59 25.83
CA GLU A 344 -13.66 4.89 26.01
C GLU A 344 -14.37 5.34 24.72
N LYS A 345 -13.62 5.66 23.66
CA LYS A 345 -14.11 5.93 22.29
C LYS A 345 -14.01 4.72 21.37
N ILE A 346 -13.45 3.61 21.85
CA ILE A 346 -13.26 2.39 21.08
C ILE A 346 -14.28 1.33 21.52
N HIS A 347 -15.01 0.78 20.54
CA HIS A 347 -15.76 -0.47 20.68
C HIS A 347 -14.89 -1.60 20.13
N LEU A 348 -14.44 -2.52 20.98
CA LEU A 348 -13.56 -3.63 20.58
C LEU A 348 -14.37 -4.85 20.12
N VAL A 349 -14.04 -5.39 18.97
CA VAL A 349 -14.39 -6.75 18.54
C VAL A 349 -13.08 -7.51 18.36
N LEU A 350 -12.85 -8.55 19.18
CA LEU A 350 -11.64 -9.35 19.12
C LEU A 350 -12.01 -10.78 18.71
N ARG A 351 -11.67 -11.15 17.48
CA ARG A 351 -11.84 -12.47 16.94
C ARG A 351 -10.52 -13.23 16.93
N ASN A 352 -10.56 -14.45 17.45
CA ASN A 352 -9.53 -15.43 17.23
C ASN A 352 -10.15 -16.71 16.63
N ASN A 353 -9.57 -17.21 15.55
CA ASN A 353 -9.98 -18.46 14.88
C ASN A 353 -8.94 -19.58 15.08
N VAL A 354 -7.90 -19.34 15.89
CA VAL A 354 -6.75 -20.24 16.06
C VAL A 354 -6.70 -20.77 17.47
N GLU A 355 -6.93 -22.08 17.66
CA GLU A 355 -6.90 -22.72 18.99
C GLU A 355 -5.57 -22.53 19.72
N TYR A 356 -4.46 -22.54 18.99
CA TYR A 356 -3.12 -22.31 19.55
C TYR A 356 -3.00 -21.00 20.32
N HIS A 357 -3.65 -19.94 19.85
CA HIS A 357 -3.62 -18.61 20.48
C HIS A 357 -4.75 -18.37 21.51
N GLU A 358 -5.61 -19.35 21.77
CA GLU A 358 -6.83 -19.10 22.54
C GLU A 358 -6.55 -18.64 23.98
N THR A 359 -5.56 -19.24 24.67
CA THR A 359 -5.21 -18.87 26.04
C THR A 359 -4.69 -17.43 26.12
N GLU A 360 -3.74 -17.09 25.28
CA GLU A 360 -3.11 -15.76 25.23
C GLU A 360 -4.15 -14.66 24.92
N VAL A 361 -5.04 -14.92 23.96
CA VAL A 361 -6.09 -13.96 23.58
C VAL A 361 -7.19 -13.87 24.64
N ASP A 362 -7.52 -14.95 25.34
CA ASP A 362 -8.46 -14.91 26.45
C ASP A 362 -7.90 -14.14 27.65
N ASP A 363 -6.63 -14.33 28.00
CA ASP A 363 -5.95 -13.60 29.07
C ASP A 363 -5.96 -12.09 28.76
N PHE A 364 -5.55 -11.71 27.55
CA PHE A 364 -5.63 -10.31 27.08
C PHE A 364 -7.05 -9.75 27.21
N PHE A 365 -8.05 -10.48 26.72
CA PHE A 365 -9.43 -10.01 26.76
C PHE A 365 -9.97 -9.85 28.19
N GLN A 366 -9.68 -10.80 29.08
CA GLN A 366 -10.11 -10.75 30.48
C GLN A 366 -9.50 -9.56 31.21
N GLU A 367 -8.22 -9.28 30.97
CA GLU A 367 -7.51 -8.20 31.65
C GLU A 367 -7.92 -6.81 31.11
N HIS A 368 -8.13 -6.70 29.78
CA HIS A 368 -8.18 -5.39 29.15
C HIS A 368 -9.55 -4.99 28.58
N SER A 369 -10.52 -5.91 28.44
CA SER A 369 -11.82 -5.62 27.81
C SER A 369 -12.60 -4.48 28.49
N LYS A 370 -12.46 -4.31 29.78
CA LYS A 370 -13.14 -3.27 30.58
C LYS A 370 -12.61 -1.83 30.32
N LYS A 371 -11.46 -1.71 29.67
CA LYS A 371 -10.89 -0.40 29.29
C LYS A 371 -11.63 0.24 28.10
N TYR A 372 -12.32 -0.56 27.30
CA TYR A 372 -13.00 -0.14 26.09
C TYR A 372 -14.46 0.25 26.34
N ALA A 373 -15.03 1.10 25.49
CA ALA A 373 -16.46 1.49 25.59
C ALA A 373 -17.38 0.27 25.58
N THR A 374 -17.13 -0.67 24.71
CA THR A 374 -17.70 -2.03 24.71
C THR A 374 -16.66 -3.01 24.16
N ALA A 375 -16.76 -4.27 24.58
CA ALA A 375 -15.90 -5.33 24.04
C ALA A 375 -16.73 -6.58 23.72
N LYS A 376 -16.42 -7.22 22.58
CA LYS A 376 -17.00 -8.50 22.15
C LYS A 376 -15.88 -9.45 21.76
N ARG A 377 -15.91 -10.65 22.32
CA ARG A 377 -15.04 -11.77 21.97
C ARG A 377 -15.75 -12.69 20.98
N ILE A 378 -15.05 -13.13 19.93
CA ILE A 378 -15.47 -14.21 19.03
C ILE A 378 -14.38 -15.27 19.09
N LYS A 379 -14.76 -16.49 19.46
CA LYS A 379 -13.86 -17.62 19.73
C LYS A 379 -13.87 -18.62 18.58
N PRO A 380 -12.86 -19.51 18.45
CA PRO A 380 -12.88 -20.62 17.51
C PRO A 380 -14.12 -21.51 17.68
N SER A 381 -14.57 -21.70 18.91
CA SER A 381 -15.76 -22.50 19.27
C SER A 381 -17.09 -21.89 18.81
N ASP A 382 -17.12 -20.65 18.34
CA ASP A 382 -18.34 -20.04 17.77
C ASP A 382 -18.61 -20.51 16.33
N PHE A 383 -17.64 -21.18 15.70
CA PHE A 383 -17.74 -21.77 14.35
C PHE A 383 -18.19 -20.77 13.26
N LEU A 384 -17.86 -19.51 13.39
CA LEU A 384 -18.16 -18.49 12.39
C LEU A 384 -17.06 -18.45 11.32
N SER A 385 -17.46 -18.32 10.06
CA SER A 385 -16.52 -17.99 8.98
C SER A 385 -15.92 -16.58 9.16
N GLU A 386 -14.81 -16.33 8.50
CA GLU A 386 -14.20 -15.00 8.48
C GLU A 386 -15.18 -13.93 7.97
N SER A 387 -15.86 -14.22 6.85
CA SER A 387 -16.85 -13.34 6.24
C SER A 387 -18.00 -12.98 7.19
N GLU A 388 -18.50 -13.96 7.95
CA GLU A 388 -19.55 -13.73 8.97
C GLU A 388 -19.04 -12.86 10.10
N ALA A 389 -17.85 -13.13 10.60
CA ALA A 389 -17.26 -12.36 11.71
C ALA A 389 -16.98 -10.90 11.31
N ARG A 390 -16.47 -10.66 10.10
CA ARG A 390 -16.24 -9.31 9.57
C ARG A 390 -17.57 -8.58 9.35
N ASN A 391 -18.61 -9.24 8.83
CA ASN A 391 -19.96 -8.67 8.73
C ASN A 391 -20.53 -8.34 10.12
N ILE A 392 -20.38 -9.21 11.13
CA ILE A 392 -20.80 -8.94 12.50
C ILE A 392 -20.15 -7.65 13.03
N ALA A 393 -18.86 -7.45 12.84
CA ALA A 393 -18.17 -6.24 13.29
C ALA A 393 -18.71 -4.98 12.57
N LYS A 394 -18.88 -5.04 11.24
CA LYS A 394 -19.46 -3.96 10.43
C LYS A 394 -20.87 -3.63 10.88
N ASP A 395 -21.76 -4.62 10.98
CA ASP A 395 -23.16 -4.44 11.31
C ASP A 395 -23.34 -3.97 12.77
N ARG A 396 -22.47 -4.44 13.68
CA ARG A 396 -22.44 -3.93 15.05
C ARG A 396 -22.10 -2.44 15.10
N CYS A 397 -21.12 -1.98 14.30
CA CYS A 397 -20.80 -0.56 14.21
C CYS A 397 -21.96 0.25 13.60
N ILE A 398 -22.61 -0.26 12.55
CA ILE A 398 -23.80 0.39 11.98
C ILE A 398 -24.90 0.54 13.02
N ASN A 399 -25.19 -0.53 13.77
CA ASN A 399 -26.28 -0.58 14.76
C ASN A 399 -25.99 0.20 16.03
N SER A 400 -24.74 0.30 16.46
CA SER A 400 -24.32 1.13 17.61
C SER A 400 -24.10 2.59 17.26
N ALA A 401 -24.35 2.98 16.01
CA ALA A 401 -24.12 4.33 15.49
C ALA A 401 -22.66 4.81 15.64
N CYS A 402 -21.66 3.91 15.71
CA CYS A 402 -20.26 4.31 15.73
C CYS A 402 -19.86 4.96 14.41
N ASP A 403 -18.86 5.85 14.44
CA ASP A 403 -18.51 6.69 13.30
C ASP A 403 -17.63 5.97 12.29
N TYR A 404 -16.70 5.11 12.74
CA TYR A 404 -15.75 4.42 11.90
C TYR A 404 -15.58 2.95 12.30
N LEU A 405 -15.34 2.10 11.32
CA LEU A 405 -14.82 0.73 11.48
C LEU A 405 -13.33 0.73 11.18
N PHE A 406 -12.51 0.35 12.13
CA PHE A 406 -11.08 0.12 11.97
C PHE A 406 -10.82 -1.39 12.05
N SER A 407 -10.58 -2.02 10.89
CA SER A 407 -10.30 -3.44 10.77
C SER A 407 -8.79 -3.66 10.79
N ILE A 408 -8.32 -4.61 11.62
CA ILE A 408 -6.91 -4.92 11.77
C ILE A 408 -6.74 -6.44 11.86
N ASP A 409 -5.92 -7.01 10.99
CA ASP A 409 -5.52 -8.41 11.06
C ASP A 409 -4.23 -8.57 11.88
N SER A 410 -4.05 -9.72 12.51
CA SER A 410 -2.91 -9.99 13.41
C SER A 410 -1.53 -9.89 12.75
N VAL A 411 -1.47 -9.93 11.42
CA VAL A 411 -0.23 -9.73 10.66
C VAL A 411 0.18 -8.26 10.49
N ALA A 412 -0.71 -7.31 10.83
CA ALA A 412 -0.44 -5.88 10.67
C ALA A 412 0.26 -5.32 11.92
N ARG A 413 1.45 -4.77 11.74
CA ARG A 413 2.16 -3.99 12.75
C ARG A 413 2.00 -2.52 12.44
N LEU A 414 1.49 -1.75 13.41
CA LEU A 414 1.13 -0.34 13.24
C LEU A 414 1.88 0.53 14.25
N GLU A 415 2.25 1.73 13.83
CA GLU A 415 2.66 2.78 14.75
C GLU A 415 1.47 3.25 15.60
N ALA A 416 1.74 3.67 16.81
CA ALA A 416 0.69 3.98 17.80
C ALA A 416 -0.31 5.06 17.32
N ASP A 417 0.14 6.03 16.54
CA ASP A 417 -0.63 7.16 16.01
C ASP A 417 -1.31 6.89 14.66
N ALA A 418 -1.14 5.69 14.08
CA ALA A 418 -1.65 5.32 12.76
C ALA A 418 -3.16 5.58 12.62
N LEU A 419 -3.96 5.23 13.63
CA LEU A 419 -5.41 5.47 13.63
C LEU A 419 -5.75 6.96 13.52
N ARG A 420 -5.06 7.83 14.26
CA ARG A 420 -5.28 9.29 14.20
C ARG A 420 -4.96 9.85 12.82
N HIS A 421 -3.87 9.40 12.21
CA HIS A 421 -3.50 9.80 10.86
C HIS A 421 -4.53 9.38 9.82
N LEU A 422 -5.03 8.13 9.88
CA LEU A 422 -6.07 7.64 8.99
C LEU A 422 -7.39 8.43 9.16
N LEU A 423 -7.81 8.69 10.39
CA LEU A 423 -8.99 9.51 10.69
C LEU A 423 -8.86 10.92 10.13
N SER A 424 -7.68 11.55 10.29
CA SER A 424 -7.43 12.92 9.80
C SER A 424 -7.37 13.02 8.29
N SER A 425 -7.21 11.92 7.56
CA SER A 425 -7.10 11.90 6.11
C SER A 425 -8.39 12.33 5.39
N GLY A 426 -9.56 12.15 6.04
CA GLY A 426 -10.87 12.56 5.51
C GLY A 426 -11.43 11.69 4.38
N TYR A 427 -10.86 10.49 4.16
CA TYR A 427 -11.35 9.53 3.17
C TYR A 427 -12.37 8.56 3.78
N ASP A 428 -13.31 8.10 2.96
CA ASP A 428 -14.37 7.20 3.42
C ASP A 428 -13.88 5.76 3.65
N VAL A 429 -12.96 5.26 2.81
CA VAL A 429 -12.31 3.96 3.00
C VAL A 429 -10.83 4.11 2.67
N ILE A 430 -9.98 3.91 3.67
CA ILE A 430 -8.54 4.11 3.55
C ILE A 430 -7.75 3.05 4.33
N ALA A 431 -6.71 2.52 3.72
CA ALA A 431 -5.73 1.63 4.33
C ALA A 431 -4.40 2.37 4.55
N PRO A 432 -3.65 2.08 5.62
CA PRO A 432 -2.24 2.44 5.68
C PRO A 432 -1.46 1.56 4.70
N LEU A 433 -0.39 2.06 4.09
CA LEU A 433 0.53 1.19 3.38
C LEU A 433 1.30 0.34 4.40
N LEU A 434 1.16 -0.96 4.30
CA LEU A 434 1.92 -1.95 5.06
C LEU A 434 2.65 -2.88 4.09
N VAL A 435 3.94 -3.09 4.31
CA VAL A 435 4.80 -3.87 3.43
C VAL A 435 5.59 -4.89 4.26
N ARG A 436 5.78 -6.11 3.75
CA ARG A 436 6.72 -7.06 4.37
C ARG A 436 8.14 -6.52 4.22
N PRO A 437 8.91 -6.37 5.29
CA PRO A 437 10.28 -5.86 5.23
C PRO A 437 11.15 -6.66 4.25
N GLY A 438 11.85 -5.96 3.35
CA GLY A 438 12.71 -6.60 2.35
C GLY A 438 11.98 -7.25 1.17
N HIS A 439 10.66 -7.18 1.09
CA HIS A 439 9.86 -7.79 0.03
C HIS A 439 8.94 -6.78 -0.64
N ALA A 440 8.66 -6.96 -1.94
CA ALA A 440 7.62 -6.22 -2.65
C ALA A 440 6.24 -6.86 -2.45
N TRP A 441 5.84 -7.04 -1.20
CA TRP A 441 4.54 -7.58 -0.78
C TRP A 441 3.85 -6.59 0.15
N SER A 442 2.65 -6.18 -0.20
CA SER A 442 1.91 -5.15 0.54
C SER A 442 0.44 -5.54 0.74
N ASN A 443 -0.27 -4.72 1.50
CA ASN A 443 -1.70 -4.87 1.80
C ASN A 443 -2.62 -4.23 0.75
N PHE A 444 -2.14 -3.97 -0.49
CA PHE A 444 -2.98 -3.48 -1.58
C PHE A 444 -2.58 -4.04 -2.94
N TRP A 445 -3.48 -3.97 -3.90
CA TRP A 445 -3.20 -4.16 -5.32
C TRP A 445 -3.66 -2.92 -6.10
N GLY A 446 -2.82 -2.43 -7.01
CA GLY A 446 -3.04 -1.16 -7.73
C GLY A 446 -3.86 -1.27 -9.00
N ALA A 447 -4.13 -2.48 -9.50
CA ALA A 447 -4.85 -2.72 -10.74
C ALA A 447 -5.70 -4.00 -10.72
N VAL A 448 -6.60 -4.10 -11.69
CA VAL A 448 -7.35 -5.33 -12.02
C VAL A 448 -7.09 -5.61 -13.50
N ASN A 449 -6.72 -6.83 -13.85
CA ASN A 449 -6.52 -7.24 -15.23
C ASN A 449 -7.85 -7.51 -15.96
N THR A 450 -7.78 -7.76 -17.25
CA THR A 450 -8.96 -8.01 -18.10
C THR A 450 -9.75 -9.26 -17.73
N ALA A 451 -9.13 -10.20 -17.01
CA ALA A 451 -9.78 -11.42 -16.50
C ALA A 451 -10.39 -11.22 -15.09
N GLY A 452 -10.31 -10.02 -14.52
CA GLY A 452 -10.86 -9.69 -13.20
C GLY A 452 -9.94 -9.99 -12.03
N PHE A 453 -8.71 -10.48 -12.26
CA PHE A 453 -7.74 -10.72 -11.20
C PHE A 453 -6.98 -9.45 -10.82
N TYR A 454 -6.64 -9.34 -9.54
CA TYR A 454 -5.82 -8.25 -9.04
C TYR A 454 -4.40 -8.32 -9.60
N ALA A 455 -3.84 -7.14 -9.88
CA ALA A 455 -2.53 -6.99 -10.48
C ALA A 455 -1.80 -5.76 -9.89
N ARG A 456 -0.50 -5.70 -10.12
CA ARG A 456 0.28 -4.51 -9.80
C ARG A 456 0.04 -3.42 -10.84
N SER A 457 -0.20 -2.20 -10.39
CA SER A 457 -0.19 -1.02 -11.26
C SER A 457 1.25 -0.65 -11.67
N SER A 458 1.39 0.21 -12.65
CA SER A 458 2.71 0.66 -13.13
C SER A 458 3.54 1.38 -12.06
N ASP A 459 2.87 2.04 -11.11
CA ASP A 459 3.44 2.80 -10.00
C ASP A 459 3.51 2.00 -8.68
N TYR A 460 3.11 0.72 -8.69
CA TYR A 460 3.08 -0.12 -7.49
C TYR A 460 4.41 -0.11 -6.72
N MET A 461 5.53 -0.25 -7.44
CA MET A 461 6.86 -0.29 -6.79
C MET A 461 7.24 1.08 -6.23
N ASP A 462 6.88 2.16 -6.92
CA ASP A 462 7.13 3.53 -6.45
C ASP A 462 6.35 3.84 -5.15
N ILE A 463 5.12 3.35 -5.05
CA ILE A 463 4.29 3.47 -3.85
C ILE A 463 4.87 2.62 -2.70
N VAL A 464 5.18 1.34 -2.97
CA VAL A 464 5.70 0.38 -1.98
C VAL A 464 7.06 0.81 -1.42
N TYR A 465 7.97 1.30 -2.26
CA TYR A 465 9.26 1.82 -1.82
C TYR A 465 9.23 3.28 -1.40
N GLN A 466 8.04 3.90 -1.34
CA GLN A 466 7.83 5.28 -0.91
C GLN A 466 8.64 6.32 -1.70
N THR A 467 9.00 6.05 -2.95
CA THR A 467 9.62 7.03 -3.85
C THR A 467 8.63 8.11 -4.26
N VAL A 468 7.32 7.79 -4.23
CA VAL A 468 6.20 8.72 -4.33
C VAL A 468 5.36 8.64 -3.06
N LYS A 469 4.96 9.77 -2.49
CA LYS A 469 4.13 9.84 -1.28
C LYS A 469 2.81 10.52 -1.55
N GLY A 470 1.73 9.96 -0.97
CA GLY A 470 0.38 10.46 -1.12
C GLY A 470 -0.69 9.47 -0.69
N VAL A 471 -1.89 9.66 -1.19
CA VAL A 471 -3.03 8.76 -1.00
C VAL A 471 -3.51 8.32 -2.39
N TRP A 472 -3.57 7.01 -2.60
CA TRP A 472 -3.72 6.38 -3.91
C TRP A 472 -5.03 5.60 -3.98
N ASN A 473 -5.89 5.91 -4.94
CA ASN A 473 -7.08 5.12 -5.22
C ASN A 473 -6.65 3.76 -5.82
N VAL A 474 -7.11 2.69 -5.17
CA VAL A 474 -6.73 1.31 -5.52
C VAL A 474 -7.97 0.40 -5.55
N PRO A 475 -7.98 -0.66 -6.36
CA PRO A 475 -9.13 -1.56 -6.45
C PRO A 475 -9.23 -2.59 -5.32
N PHE A 476 -8.17 -2.78 -4.52
CA PHE A 476 -8.10 -3.79 -3.47
C PHE A 476 -7.22 -3.34 -2.31
N ILE A 477 -7.72 -3.55 -1.09
CA ILE A 477 -7.02 -3.37 0.18
C ILE A 477 -7.31 -4.57 1.08
N THR A 478 -6.38 -4.90 1.98
CA THR A 478 -6.50 -6.01 2.94
C THR A 478 -5.76 -5.72 4.23
N ASN A 479 -5.86 -6.58 5.22
CA ASN A 479 -5.18 -6.64 6.52
C ASN A 479 -5.41 -5.45 7.46
N CYS A 480 -5.45 -4.24 6.99
CA CYS A 480 -5.72 -3.07 7.82
C CYS A 480 -6.37 -1.95 7.01
N TYR A 481 -7.51 -1.45 7.46
CA TYR A 481 -8.19 -0.30 6.86
C TYR A 481 -9.18 0.35 7.80
N LEU A 482 -9.44 1.63 7.56
CA LEU A 482 -10.45 2.44 8.22
C LEU A 482 -11.61 2.69 7.24
N ALA A 483 -12.86 2.49 7.69
CA ALA A 483 -14.04 2.73 6.89
C ALA A 483 -15.04 3.62 7.64
N LYS A 484 -15.49 4.71 7.01
CA LYS A 484 -16.44 5.66 7.58
C LYS A 484 -17.86 5.12 7.51
N MET A 485 -18.52 4.93 8.65
CA MET A 485 -19.81 4.24 8.72
C MET A 485 -21.01 5.05 8.24
N SER A 486 -20.91 6.37 8.15
CA SER A 486 -21.98 7.17 7.51
C SER A 486 -22.20 6.76 6.06
N THR A 487 -21.14 6.39 5.35
CA THR A 487 -21.18 5.90 3.96
C THR A 487 -21.95 4.59 3.83
N PHE A 488 -21.96 3.75 4.87
CA PHE A 488 -22.62 2.44 4.86
C PHE A 488 -24.06 2.45 5.42
N ARG A 489 -24.54 3.59 5.89
CA ARG A 489 -25.91 3.74 6.38
C ARG A 489 -26.92 4.17 5.32
N ILE A 490 -26.46 4.57 4.14
CA ILE A 490 -27.33 4.96 3.03
C ILE A 490 -27.89 3.72 2.30
N PRO A 491 -29.12 3.80 1.75
CA PRO A 491 -29.76 2.65 1.09
C PRO A 491 -28.95 2.03 -0.05
N ALA A 492 -28.24 2.85 -0.82
CA ALA A 492 -27.43 2.41 -1.97
C ALA A 492 -26.26 1.48 -1.58
N THR A 493 -25.78 1.56 -0.34
CA THR A 493 -24.60 0.79 0.14
C THR A 493 -24.96 -0.42 1.01
N LYS A 494 -26.27 -0.71 1.19
CA LYS A 494 -26.72 -1.87 2.01
C LYS A 494 -26.23 -3.23 1.48
N SER A 495 -25.89 -3.32 0.20
CA SER A 495 -25.36 -4.54 -0.44
C SER A 495 -23.90 -4.82 -0.13
N VAL A 496 -23.18 -3.89 0.52
CA VAL A 496 -21.75 -4.07 0.84
C VAL A 496 -21.59 -5.14 1.91
N THR A 497 -20.85 -6.19 1.57
CA THR A 497 -20.68 -7.40 2.38
C THR A 497 -19.30 -8.00 2.20
N TYR A 498 -18.86 -8.75 3.21
CA TYR A 498 -17.66 -9.60 3.15
C TYR A 498 -17.96 -11.01 2.64
N ALA A 499 -19.22 -11.34 2.37
CA ALA A 499 -19.63 -12.69 1.96
C ALA A 499 -20.09 -12.69 0.50
N ARG A 500 -19.31 -13.37 -0.36
CA ARG A 500 -19.65 -13.72 -1.73
C ARG A 500 -19.18 -15.13 -2.02
N GLU A 501 -19.97 -15.87 -2.78
CA GLU A 501 -19.67 -17.27 -3.12
C GLU A 501 -18.34 -17.36 -3.91
N GLY A 502 -17.44 -18.21 -3.44
CA GLY A 502 -16.19 -18.56 -4.12
C GLY A 502 -15.08 -17.52 -4.06
N ILE A 503 -15.22 -16.46 -3.24
CA ILE A 503 -14.16 -15.46 -3.07
C ILE A 503 -13.92 -15.10 -1.59
N ASP A 504 -12.68 -14.76 -1.27
CA ASP A 504 -12.26 -14.40 0.09
C ASP A 504 -12.95 -13.14 0.61
N ALA A 505 -13.01 -13.00 1.93
CA ALA A 505 -13.74 -11.93 2.61
C ALA A 505 -13.33 -10.53 2.15
N ASP A 506 -12.03 -10.23 2.10
CA ASP A 506 -11.53 -8.93 1.67
C ASP A 506 -11.78 -8.66 0.17
N MET A 507 -11.66 -9.71 -0.67
CA MET A 507 -12.02 -9.62 -2.08
C MET A 507 -13.50 -9.33 -2.27
N ALA A 508 -14.37 -9.99 -1.49
CA ALA A 508 -15.81 -9.77 -1.51
C ALA A 508 -16.17 -8.34 -1.09
N PHE A 509 -15.54 -7.85 -0.03
CA PHE A 509 -15.72 -6.49 0.47
C PHE A 509 -15.30 -5.46 -0.58
N CYS A 510 -14.08 -5.56 -1.11
CA CYS A 510 -13.56 -4.66 -2.13
C CYS A 510 -14.41 -4.68 -3.42
N ALA A 511 -14.87 -5.84 -3.86
CA ALA A 511 -15.77 -5.96 -5.00
C ALA A 511 -17.11 -5.28 -4.71
N SER A 512 -17.68 -5.49 -3.51
CA SER A 512 -18.94 -4.85 -3.09
C SER A 512 -18.86 -3.32 -3.07
N LEU A 513 -17.71 -2.78 -2.63
CA LEU A 513 -17.47 -1.32 -2.64
C LEU A 513 -17.42 -0.78 -4.08
N ARG A 514 -16.72 -1.47 -4.98
CA ARG A 514 -16.64 -1.06 -6.39
C ARG A 514 -18.00 -1.07 -7.08
N ASP A 515 -18.84 -2.08 -6.79
CA ASP A 515 -20.17 -2.21 -7.39
C ASP A 515 -21.09 -1.02 -7.03
N VAL A 516 -20.93 -0.45 -5.83
CA VAL A 516 -21.68 0.71 -5.38
C VAL A 516 -20.95 2.05 -5.59
N GLY A 517 -19.81 2.03 -6.27
CA GLY A 517 -19.06 3.25 -6.62
C GLY A 517 -18.34 3.92 -5.45
N ILE A 518 -18.02 3.16 -4.37
CA ILE A 518 -17.18 3.63 -3.27
C ILE A 518 -15.72 3.34 -3.62
N TYR A 519 -14.87 4.35 -3.52
CA TYR A 519 -13.43 4.23 -3.76
C TYR A 519 -12.69 3.81 -2.50
N MET A 520 -11.67 3.00 -2.70
CA MET A 520 -10.73 2.60 -1.67
C MET A 520 -9.38 3.27 -1.92
N TYR A 521 -8.71 3.59 -0.84
CA TYR A 521 -7.43 4.29 -0.91
C TYR A 521 -6.38 3.59 -0.06
N VAL A 522 -5.11 3.72 -0.47
CA VAL A 522 -3.94 3.38 0.36
C VAL A 522 -3.12 4.64 0.57
N SER A 523 -2.70 4.90 1.81
CA SER A 523 -1.86 6.04 2.18
C SER A 523 -0.44 5.57 2.48
N ASN A 524 0.55 6.24 1.88
CA ASN A 524 1.96 6.14 2.25
C ASN A 524 2.56 7.52 2.61
N GLU A 525 1.73 8.44 3.09
CA GLU A 525 2.18 9.79 3.48
C GLU A 525 3.20 9.75 4.60
N ILE A 526 3.05 8.81 5.53
CA ILE A 526 3.97 8.53 6.63
C ILE A 526 4.35 7.04 6.62
N ASP A 527 5.27 6.64 7.47
CA ASP A 527 5.47 5.23 7.81
C ASP A 527 4.42 4.82 8.84
N PHE A 528 3.52 3.91 8.45
CA PHE A 528 2.45 3.42 9.30
C PHE A 528 2.80 2.12 10.02
N GLY A 529 3.91 1.48 9.62
CA GLY A 529 4.31 0.17 10.10
C GLY A 529 4.54 -0.85 8.98
N HIS A 530 4.38 -2.14 9.28
CA HIS A 530 4.72 -3.20 8.32
C HIS A 530 3.85 -4.46 8.49
N LEU A 531 4.07 -5.46 7.62
CA LEU A 531 3.41 -6.77 7.70
C LEU A 531 4.39 -7.84 8.22
N VAL A 532 3.93 -8.62 9.16
CA VAL A 532 4.58 -9.85 9.62
C VAL A 532 4.30 -10.98 8.62
N ASN A 533 5.27 -11.87 8.42
CA ASN A 533 5.13 -13.06 7.57
C ASN A 533 4.74 -14.29 8.40
N PRO A 534 3.52 -14.82 8.31
CA PRO A 534 3.10 -16.02 9.02
C PRO A 534 3.37 -17.33 8.26
N GLU A 535 3.85 -17.29 7.00
CA GLU A 535 3.87 -18.46 6.11
C GLU A 535 4.78 -19.60 6.59
N THR A 536 5.84 -19.27 7.34
CA THR A 536 6.81 -20.26 7.88
C THR A 536 6.62 -20.52 9.37
N TYR A 537 5.54 -20.00 9.96
CA TYR A 537 5.30 -20.12 11.39
C TYR A 537 4.78 -21.52 11.77
N ASP A 538 5.66 -22.34 12.37
CA ASP A 538 5.40 -23.73 12.71
C ASP A 538 5.09 -23.89 14.20
N ILE A 539 3.81 -23.86 14.55
CA ILE A 539 3.30 -23.97 15.93
C ILE A 539 3.51 -25.36 16.56
N SER A 540 4.01 -26.36 15.84
CA SER A 540 4.37 -27.65 16.41
C SER A 540 5.70 -27.61 17.18
N ARG A 541 6.48 -26.56 17.01
CA ARG A 541 7.77 -26.34 17.69
C ARG A 541 7.57 -25.73 19.07
N THR A 542 8.47 -26.06 19.99
CA THR A 542 8.61 -25.31 21.24
C THR A 542 9.16 -23.91 20.93
N ASN A 543 8.48 -22.87 21.42
CA ASN A 543 8.83 -21.46 21.18
C ASN A 543 9.03 -21.15 19.67
N PRO A 544 7.98 -21.26 18.84
CA PRO A 544 8.08 -21.14 17.38
C PRO A 544 8.59 -19.76 16.93
N ASP A 545 8.40 -18.70 17.71
CA ASP A 545 8.90 -17.35 17.42
C ASP A 545 10.43 -17.30 17.33
N MET A 546 11.13 -18.17 18.08
CA MET A 546 12.58 -18.28 18.05
C MET A 546 13.11 -18.58 16.63
N TYR A 547 12.33 -19.30 15.82
CA TYR A 547 12.68 -19.70 14.46
C TYR A 547 12.36 -18.65 13.40
N GLN A 548 11.82 -17.49 13.79
CA GLN A 548 11.34 -16.44 12.87
C GLN A 548 12.40 -15.38 12.51
N LEU A 549 13.66 -15.60 12.86
CA LEU A 549 14.77 -14.66 12.63
C LEU A 549 14.90 -14.20 11.17
N PHE A 550 14.64 -15.07 10.19
CA PHE A 550 14.80 -14.77 8.77
C PHE A 550 13.57 -14.10 8.15
N ASP A 551 12.38 -14.51 8.59
CA ASP A 551 11.12 -14.07 8.00
C ASP A 551 10.55 -12.83 8.67
N ASN A 552 10.83 -12.66 9.99
CA ASN A 552 10.29 -11.58 10.83
C ASN A 552 11.41 -10.97 11.70
N ARG A 553 12.47 -10.52 11.05
CA ARG A 553 13.69 -10.05 11.72
C ARG A 553 13.45 -8.87 12.67
N MET A 554 12.54 -7.97 12.34
CA MET A 554 12.26 -6.79 13.15
C MET A 554 11.70 -7.20 14.52
N GLU A 555 10.67 -8.01 14.54
CA GLU A 555 10.03 -8.55 15.75
C GLU A 555 11.00 -9.43 16.53
N TRP A 556 11.72 -10.31 15.80
CA TRP A 556 12.71 -11.17 16.41
C TRP A 556 13.80 -10.38 17.15
N THR A 557 14.31 -9.34 16.52
CA THR A 557 15.36 -8.48 17.09
C THR A 557 14.81 -7.69 18.29
N ALA A 558 13.59 -7.18 18.19
CA ALA A 558 12.96 -6.42 19.26
C ALA A 558 12.74 -7.30 20.51
N ARG A 559 12.35 -8.57 20.36
CA ARG A 559 12.10 -9.50 21.49
C ARG A 559 13.38 -10.09 22.06
N TYR A 560 14.34 -10.46 21.20
CA TYR A 560 15.44 -11.37 21.59
C TYR A 560 16.81 -10.72 21.69
N LEU A 561 17.05 -9.57 21.08
CA LEU A 561 18.31 -8.84 21.27
C LEU A 561 18.29 -8.11 22.63
N HIS A 562 19.45 -8.04 23.29
CA HIS A 562 19.57 -7.31 24.56
C HIS A 562 19.34 -5.81 24.35
N GLU A 563 18.57 -5.17 25.23
CA GLU A 563 18.24 -3.74 25.13
C GLU A 563 19.49 -2.84 25.08
N GLU A 564 20.56 -3.23 25.80
CA GLU A 564 21.84 -2.51 25.83
C GLU A 564 22.82 -2.91 24.70
N TYR A 565 22.44 -3.80 23.77
CA TYR A 565 23.34 -4.26 22.71
C TYR A 565 23.94 -3.09 21.93
N HIS A 566 23.10 -2.15 21.50
CA HIS A 566 23.52 -1.00 20.70
C HIS A 566 24.45 -0.05 21.44
N LEU A 567 24.35 0.01 22.78
CA LEU A 567 25.24 0.84 23.59
C LEU A 567 26.69 0.39 23.53
N SER A 568 26.95 -0.87 23.16
CA SER A 568 28.31 -1.40 22.98
C SER A 568 29.11 -0.66 21.89
N PHE A 569 28.43 0.02 20.95
CA PHE A 569 29.04 0.71 19.81
C PHE A 569 29.17 2.23 20.00
N GLU A 570 28.81 2.76 21.16
CA GLU A 570 29.00 4.18 21.45
C GLU A 570 30.49 4.52 21.59
N GLU A 571 30.93 5.63 21.01
CA GLU A 571 32.36 6.04 20.92
C GLU A 571 33.05 6.10 22.29
N ASP A 572 32.34 6.49 23.35
CA ASP A 572 32.90 6.66 24.70
C ASP A 572 32.88 5.36 25.54
N LYS A 573 32.23 4.28 25.05
CA LYS A 573 32.04 3.05 25.81
C LYS A 573 33.14 2.03 25.51
N LYS A 574 34.01 1.81 26.49
CA LYS A 574 35.04 0.78 26.39
C LYS A 574 34.44 -0.60 26.69
N PRO A 575 34.77 -1.64 25.91
CA PRO A 575 34.38 -3.01 26.21
C PRO A 575 34.79 -3.43 27.63
N LEU A 576 33.93 -4.10 28.34
CA LEU A 576 34.25 -4.67 29.66
C LEU A 576 35.23 -5.83 29.47
N MET A 577 36.34 -5.81 30.21
CA MET A 577 37.39 -6.80 30.17
C MET A 577 37.65 -7.38 31.57
N PRO A 578 36.87 -8.39 32.03
CA PRO A 578 36.99 -8.95 33.36
C PRO A 578 38.32 -9.70 33.60
N CYS A 579 38.93 -10.27 32.58
CA CYS A 579 40.24 -10.87 32.59
C CYS A 579 41.05 -10.42 31.37
N PRO A 580 42.38 -10.56 31.35
CA PRO A 580 43.18 -10.17 30.18
C PRO A 580 42.69 -10.83 28.89
N ASP A 581 42.38 -10.00 27.86
CA ASP A 581 41.82 -10.39 26.55
C ASP A 581 40.54 -11.21 26.60
N VAL A 582 39.79 -11.09 27.69
CA VAL A 582 38.45 -11.68 27.88
C VAL A 582 37.45 -10.54 27.93
N TYR A 583 36.55 -10.50 26.97
CA TYR A 583 35.62 -9.37 26.81
C TYR A 583 34.21 -9.80 27.08
N TRP A 584 33.40 -8.83 27.54
CA TRP A 584 32.03 -9.05 27.98
C TRP A 584 31.08 -8.08 27.33
N PHE A 585 30.03 -8.60 26.65
CA PHE A 585 29.06 -7.80 25.92
C PHE A 585 27.63 -8.24 26.19
N PRO A 586 26.66 -7.32 26.29
CA PRO A 586 25.24 -7.66 26.25
C PRO A 586 24.89 -8.10 24.81
N LEU A 587 24.31 -9.28 24.64
CA LEU A 587 23.97 -9.83 23.33
C LEU A 587 22.48 -10.18 23.21
N MET A 588 21.96 -11.03 24.10
CA MET A 588 20.59 -11.56 24.04
C MET A 588 19.75 -11.15 25.25
N SER A 589 18.43 -11.03 25.04
CA SER A 589 17.50 -10.76 26.12
C SER A 589 17.38 -11.95 27.09
N LYS A 590 16.88 -11.71 28.28
CA LYS A 590 16.56 -12.78 29.22
C LYS A 590 15.53 -13.77 28.67
N ARG A 591 14.57 -13.26 27.88
CA ARG A 591 13.55 -14.09 27.24
C ARG A 591 14.18 -15.05 26.22
N PHE A 592 15.09 -14.58 25.40
CA PHE A 592 15.88 -15.46 24.51
C PHE A 592 16.50 -16.61 25.34
N CYS A 593 17.14 -16.28 26.45
CA CYS A 593 17.83 -17.29 27.26
C CYS A 593 16.88 -18.35 27.82
N SER A 594 15.74 -17.94 28.38
CA SER A 594 14.73 -18.88 28.92
C SER A 594 14.12 -19.77 27.85
N GLU A 595 13.67 -19.18 26.73
CA GLU A 595 13.07 -19.93 25.62
C GLU A 595 14.10 -20.85 24.92
N TRP A 596 15.37 -20.44 24.88
CA TRP A 596 16.45 -21.29 24.36
C TRP A 596 16.68 -22.53 25.23
N ILE A 597 16.67 -22.37 26.57
CA ILE A 597 16.73 -23.49 27.51
C ILE A 597 15.51 -24.41 27.36
N GLU A 598 14.30 -23.86 27.25
CA GLU A 598 13.07 -24.63 27.05
C GLU A 598 13.12 -25.51 25.80
N ILE A 599 13.67 -24.98 24.69
CA ILE A 599 13.86 -25.75 23.47
C ILE A 599 14.83 -26.92 23.71
N MET A 600 15.94 -26.70 24.43
CA MET A 600 16.91 -27.74 24.75
C MET A 600 16.33 -28.82 25.67
N GLU A 601 15.61 -28.43 26.68
CA GLU A 601 14.96 -29.36 27.61
C GLU A 601 13.80 -30.14 26.95
N ALA A 602 13.03 -29.49 26.09
CA ALA A 602 12.00 -30.16 25.31
C ALA A 602 12.56 -31.19 24.35
N PHE A 603 13.73 -30.90 23.73
CA PHE A 603 14.45 -31.87 22.92
C PHE A 603 14.98 -33.04 23.75
N GLY A 604 15.58 -32.78 24.93
CA GLY A 604 15.92 -33.72 25.99
C GLY A 604 17.00 -34.76 25.67
N LYS A 605 17.56 -34.79 24.46
CA LYS A 605 18.57 -35.76 24.02
C LYS A 605 19.99 -35.22 24.29
N TRP A 606 20.30 -34.98 25.55
CA TRP A 606 21.59 -34.57 26.02
C TRP A 606 22.66 -35.70 25.78
N SER A 607 23.86 -35.32 25.38
CA SER A 607 25.00 -36.27 25.29
C SER A 607 25.29 -36.90 26.67
N ASP A 608 26.01 -38.00 26.69
CA ASP A 608 26.36 -38.71 27.92
C ASP A 608 27.62 -38.14 28.62
N GLY A 609 28.30 -37.17 28.05
CA GLY A 609 29.52 -36.57 28.57
C GLY A 609 30.73 -37.51 28.53
N THR A 610 30.75 -38.50 27.65
CA THR A 610 31.89 -39.42 27.45
C THR A 610 32.73 -38.99 26.25
N ASN A 611 33.96 -39.53 26.19
CA ASN A 611 34.87 -39.25 25.05
C ASN A 611 34.42 -39.90 23.72
N ASN A 612 33.46 -40.80 23.72
CA ASN A 612 32.89 -41.42 22.53
C ASN A 612 31.65 -40.65 22.05
N ASP A 613 31.81 -39.82 21.06
CA ASP A 613 30.73 -38.99 20.52
C ASP A 613 30.51 -39.30 19.02
N LYS A 614 29.40 -39.99 18.70
CA LYS A 614 29.02 -40.36 17.33
C LYS A 614 28.58 -39.18 16.45
N ARG A 615 28.39 -38.00 17.03
CA ARG A 615 28.05 -36.78 16.30
C ARG A 615 29.26 -36.14 15.63
N LEU A 616 30.45 -36.45 16.14
CA LEU A 616 31.72 -35.96 15.61
C LEU A 616 32.25 -36.88 14.50
N GLU A 617 32.86 -36.31 13.48
CA GLU A 617 33.45 -37.03 12.35
C GLU A 617 34.50 -38.03 12.79
N SER A 618 35.32 -37.69 13.79
CA SER A 618 36.30 -38.58 14.39
C SER A 618 35.72 -39.62 15.35
N GLY A 619 34.47 -39.46 15.78
CA GLY A 619 33.87 -40.30 16.83
C GLY A 619 34.46 -40.09 18.23
N TYR A 620 35.37 -39.13 18.43
CA TYR A 620 36.10 -38.90 19.67
C TYR A 620 36.06 -37.44 20.11
N GLU A 621 35.65 -37.16 21.35
CA GLU A 621 35.66 -35.84 22.01
C GLU A 621 36.80 -35.81 23.07
N ALA A 622 37.73 -34.87 22.89
CA ALA A 622 38.90 -34.75 23.78
C ALA A 622 38.48 -34.21 25.17
N VAL A 623 37.51 -33.30 25.22
CA VAL A 623 37.03 -32.68 26.47
C VAL A 623 35.51 -32.77 26.48
N PRO A 624 34.95 -33.95 26.78
CA PRO A 624 33.51 -34.19 26.62
C PRO A 624 32.66 -33.34 27.56
N THR A 625 31.59 -32.86 27.00
CA THR A 625 30.55 -32.09 27.69
C THR A 625 29.19 -32.77 27.59
N ARG A 626 28.31 -32.48 28.54
CA ARG A 626 26.90 -32.88 28.46
C ARG A 626 26.15 -31.80 27.70
N ASP A 627 25.88 -32.04 26.44
CA ASP A 627 25.48 -30.98 25.51
C ASP A 627 24.41 -31.38 24.48
N ILE A 628 23.85 -30.37 23.82
CA ILE A 628 23.01 -30.47 22.63
C ILE A 628 23.55 -29.50 21.57
N HIS A 629 23.87 -30.03 20.36
CA HIS A 629 24.29 -29.20 19.25
C HIS A 629 23.13 -28.50 18.54
N MET A 630 23.36 -27.31 18.02
CA MET A 630 22.35 -26.51 17.31
C MET A 630 21.79 -27.21 16.09
N THR A 631 22.57 -28.05 15.42
CA THR A 631 22.11 -28.90 14.31
C THR A 631 21.02 -29.89 14.71
N GLN A 632 21.02 -30.37 15.95
CA GLN A 632 20.07 -31.35 16.45
C GLN A 632 18.67 -30.75 16.66
N VAL A 633 18.57 -29.45 16.95
CA VAL A 633 17.34 -28.72 17.19
C VAL A 633 16.92 -27.82 16.03
N GLY A 634 17.69 -27.85 14.91
CA GLY A 634 17.39 -27.05 13.69
C GLY A 634 17.64 -25.57 13.85
N LEU A 635 18.52 -25.16 14.77
CA LEU A 635 18.87 -23.76 15.05
C LEU A 635 20.30 -23.39 14.59
N ASP A 636 21.02 -24.27 13.90
CA ASP A 636 22.36 -24.02 13.43
C ASP A 636 22.46 -22.80 12.50
N ARG A 637 21.58 -22.71 11.51
CA ARG A 637 21.52 -21.56 10.58
C ARG A 637 21.19 -20.26 11.29
N HIS A 638 20.28 -20.30 12.26
CA HIS A 638 19.90 -19.14 13.06
C HIS A 638 21.09 -18.66 13.89
N TRP A 639 21.78 -19.57 14.56
CA TRP A 639 22.94 -19.22 15.35
C TRP A 639 24.10 -18.70 14.51
N LEU A 640 24.40 -19.30 13.37
CA LEU A 640 25.40 -18.78 12.44
C LEU A 640 25.05 -17.37 11.93
N HIS A 641 23.78 -17.09 11.73
CA HIS A 641 23.33 -15.74 11.39
C HIS A 641 23.53 -14.75 12.55
N ILE A 642 23.24 -15.17 13.78
CA ILE A 642 23.52 -14.39 15.00
C ILE A 642 25.01 -14.09 15.11
N LEU A 643 25.88 -15.07 14.89
CA LEU A 643 27.33 -14.87 14.88
C LEU A 643 27.76 -13.85 13.83
N LYS A 644 27.19 -13.92 12.64
CA LYS A 644 27.50 -13.02 11.53
C LYS A 644 27.06 -11.58 11.79
N ASP A 645 25.81 -11.41 12.18
CA ASP A 645 25.16 -10.09 12.17
C ASP A 645 25.27 -9.36 13.52
N PHE A 646 25.36 -10.09 14.63
CA PHE A 646 25.38 -9.50 15.97
C PHE A 646 26.68 -9.73 16.74
N VAL A 647 27.36 -10.87 16.56
CA VAL A 647 28.60 -11.16 17.30
C VAL A 647 29.84 -10.63 16.60
N ARG A 648 29.94 -10.80 15.25
CA ARG A 648 31.08 -10.31 14.49
C ARG A 648 31.35 -8.81 14.68
N PRO A 649 30.37 -7.90 14.69
CA PRO A 649 30.64 -6.48 14.95
C PRO A 649 31.30 -6.23 16.31
N LEU A 650 30.90 -6.96 17.35
CA LEU A 650 31.52 -6.89 18.66
C LEU A 650 32.94 -7.44 18.67
N GLN A 651 33.16 -8.55 17.96
CA GLN A 651 34.48 -9.17 17.84
C GLN A 651 35.49 -8.27 17.08
N GLU A 652 35.04 -7.56 16.02
CA GLU A 652 35.89 -6.63 15.27
C GLU A 652 36.39 -5.46 16.15
N MET A 653 35.66 -5.07 17.18
CA MET A 653 36.07 -4.00 18.12
C MET A 653 37.25 -4.39 18.98
N VAL A 654 37.37 -5.68 19.34
CA VAL A 654 38.36 -6.19 20.33
C VAL A 654 39.47 -7.03 19.71
N PHE A 655 39.18 -7.77 18.66
CA PHE A 655 40.15 -8.63 17.92
C PHE A 655 40.24 -8.20 16.47
N THR A 656 40.69 -6.97 16.23
CA THR A 656 40.76 -6.36 14.92
C THR A 656 41.55 -7.21 13.94
N GLY A 657 40.94 -7.51 12.79
CA GLY A 657 41.60 -8.32 11.72
C GLY A 657 41.45 -9.84 11.86
N TYR A 658 40.88 -10.32 12.96
CA TYR A 658 40.67 -11.77 13.19
C TYR A 658 39.20 -12.14 12.97
N TYR A 659 38.74 -12.01 11.73
CA TYR A 659 37.36 -12.40 11.39
C TYR A 659 37.23 -12.88 9.94
N HIS A 660 36.27 -13.77 9.72
CA HIS A 660 35.74 -14.09 8.40
C HIS A 660 34.33 -13.51 8.20
N ASN A 661 34.04 -13.24 6.96
CA ASN A 661 32.66 -12.83 6.59
C ASN A 661 32.16 -13.79 5.48
N PRO A 662 31.26 -14.73 5.80
CA PRO A 662 30.71 -15.03 7.13
C PRO A 662 31.73 -15.70 8.08
N PRO A 663 31.50 -15.62 9.42
CA PRO A 663 32.31 -16.35 10.39
C PRO A 663 32.10 -17.86 10.21
N VAL A 664 33.17 -18.64 10.44
CA VAL A 664 33.14 -20.09 10.40
C VAL A 664 33.01 -20.63 11.81
N SER A 665 31.97 -21.42 12.07
CA SER A 665 31.81 -22.12 13.35
C SER A 665 31.11 -23.46 13.12
N ILE A 666 31.86 -24.53 13.36
CA ILE A 666 31.37 -25.91 13.20
C ILE A 666 30.77 -26.43 14.50
N MET A 667 31.31 -25.99 15.65
CA MET A 667 30.90 -26.41 16.98
C MET A 667 30.11 -25.33 17.64
N ASN A 668 28.79 -25.53 17.68
CA ASN A 668 27.79 -24.62 18.33
C ASN A 668 26.86 -25.51 19.17
N PHE A 669 26.94 -25.38 20.48
CA PHE A 669 26.25 -26.30 21.38
C PHE A 669 25.92 -25.65 22.73
N VAL A 670 24.82 -26.11 23.36
CA VAL A 670 24.47 -25.75 24.75
C VAL A 670 24.97 -26.84 25.68
N VAL A 671 25.69 -26.43 26.72
CA VAL A 671 26.15 -27.31 27.78
C VAL A 671 25.29 -27.16 29.01
N ARG A 672 24.99 -28.29 29.63
CA ARG A 672 24.28 -28.38 30.91
C ARG A 672 25.22 -28.90 32.03
N TYR A 673 25.41 -28.08 33.07
CA TYR A 673 26.17 -28.46 34.24
C TYR A 673 25.23 -28.68 35.43
N ARG A 674 25.36 -29.87 36.05
CA ARG A 674 24.58 -30.25 37.25
C ARG A 674 25.46 -31.04 38.21
N PRO A 675 25.26 -30.93 39.56
CA PRO A 675 26.02 -31.67 40.54
C PRO A 675 25.95 -33.21 40.41
N ASP A 676 24.81 -33.72 39.94
CA ASP A 676 24.50 -35.14 39.77
C ASP A 676 24.86 -35.71 38.42
N GLU A 677 25.28 -34.85 37.47
CA GLU A 677 25.66 -35.25 36.10
C GLU A 677 27.11 -34.86 35.81
N GLN A 678 27.33 -33.70 35.24
CA GLN A 678 28.65 -33.11 34.97
C GLN A 678 28.73 -31.75 35.70
N PRO A 679 29.36 -31.67 36.89
CA PRO A 679 29.35 -30.45 37.68
C PRO A 679 30.39 -29.41 37.28
N SER A 680 31.40 -29.77 36.48
CA SER A 680 32.53 -28.92 36.10
C SER A 680 33.15 -29.38 34.77
N LEU A 681 34.06 -28.59 34.23
CA LEU A 681 34.85 -28.97 33.07
C LEU A 681 36.32 -28.82 33.38
N ARG A 682 37.10 -29.88 33.10
CA ARG A 682 38.55 -29.91 33.38
C ARG A 682 39.33 -28.83 32.59
N PRO A 683 40.52 -28.43 33.08
CA PRO A 683 41.38 -27.50 32.36
C PRO A 683 41.70 -27.93 30.92
N HIS A 684 41.55 -27.01 29.98
CA HIS A 684 41.75 -27.24 28.54
C HIS A 684 42.04 -25.95 27.78
N HIS A 685 42.46 -26.07 26.55
CA HIS A 685 42.40 -25.05 25.52
C HIS A 685 41.28 -25.41 24.54
N ASP A 686 40.58 -24.41 24.06
CA ASP A 686 39.65 -24.59 22.94
C ASP A 686 40.42 -24.71 21.62
N SER A 687 39.86 -25.44 20.65
CA SER A 687 40.47 -25.58 19.32
C SER A 687 40.21 -24.39 18.40
N SER A 688 39.38 -23.45 18.81
CA SER A 688 38.98 -22.24 18.08
C SER A 688 40.05 -21.15 18.05
N THR A 689 39.92 -20.19 17.16
CA THR A 689 40.66 -18.92 17.21
C THR A 689 40.15 -18.05 18.37
N TYR A 690 38.86 -17.93 18.48
CA TYR A 690 38.19 -17.37 19.69
C TYR A 690 36.95 -18.17 20.03
N THR A 691 36.64 -18.17 21.33
CA THR A 691 35.47 -18.86 21.87
C THR A 691 34.48 -17.86 22.38
N ILE A 692 33.22 -18.18 22.15
CA ILE A 692 32.05 -17.43 22.61
C ILE A 692 31.34 -18.28 23.64
N ASN A 693 31.08 -17.68 24.82
CA ASN A 693 30.29 -18.26 25.89
C ASN A 693 29.15 -17.32 26.22
N LEU A 694 27.92 -17.70 25.86
CA LEU A 694 26.73 -16.96 26.22
C LEU A 694 26.09 -17.59 27.47
N ALA A 695 26.03 -16.85 28.56
CA ALA A 695 25.35 -17.30 29.77
C ALA A 695 23.83 -17.31 29.54
N LEU A 696 23.15 -18.40 29.84
CA LEU A 696 21.72 -18.57 29.62
C LEU A 696 20.86 -18.44 30.88
N ASN A 697 21.45 -18.57 32.10
CA ASN A 697 20.72 -18.42 33.34
C ASN A 697 21.55 -17.80 34.47
N THR A 698 20.92 -17.51 35.60
CA THR A 698 21.40 -16.56 36.60
C THR A 698 22.08 -17.27 37.77
N PRO A 699 23.37 -16.93 38.06
CA PRO A 699 24.03 -17.39 39.28
C PRO A 699 23.27 -16.94 40.54
N ASP A 700 23.37 -17.75 41.60
CA ASP A 700 22.72 -17.54 42.91
C ASP A 700 21.17 -17.50 42.89
N VAL A 701 20.56 -17.70 41.70
CA VAL A 701 19.13 -17.90 41.50
C VAL A 701 18.86 -19.30 40.95
N ASP A 702 19.40 -19.63 39.81
CA ASP A 702 19.16 -20.91 39.13
C ASP A 702 20.20 -21.98 39.51
N PHE A 703 21.41 -21.56 39.91
CA PHE A 703 22.50 -22.44 40.31
C PHE A 703 23.47 -21.73 41.27
N GLU A 704 24.19 -22.53 42.08
CA GLU A 704 25.27 -22.05 42.96
C GLU A 704 26.63 -22.52 42.43
N GLY A 705 27.67 -21.67 42.55
CA GLY A 705 29.01 -21.96 42.06
C GLY A 705 29.13 -21.65 40.56
N GLY A 706 29.89 -22.47 39.80
CA GLY A 706 30.13 -22.29 38.37
C GLY A 706 31.04 -21.11 38.06
N GLY A 707 31.06 -20.75 36.76
CA GLY A 707 31.94 -19.72 36.22
C GLY A 707 33.05 -20.31 35.35
N CYS A 708 33.99 -19.47 34.90
CA CYS A 708 35.17 -19.83 34.11
C CYS A 708 36.42 -19.27 34.78
N ARG A 709 37.49 -20.09 34.91
CA ARG A 709 38.77 -19.67 35.44
C ARG A 709 39.85 -19.77 34.38
N PHE A 710 40.49 -18.66 34.10
CA PHE A 710 41.64 -18.56 33.20
C PHE A 710 42.95 -18.77 34.02
N ILE A 711 43.49 -19.98 33.95
CA ILE A 711 44.52 -20.46 34.85
C ILE A 711 45.79 -19.64 34.72
N ARG A 712 46.23 -19.39 33.47
CA ARG A 712 47.44 -18.60 33.17
C ARG A 712 47.45 -17.23 33.84
N TYR A 713 46.24 -16.58 33.89
CA TYR A 713 46.09 -15.22 34.39
C TYR A 713 45.67 -15.20 35.86
N ASN A 714 45.46 -16.37 36.47
CA ASN A 714 44.84 -16.51 37.81
C ASN A 714 43.58 -15.63 38.01
N CYS A 715 42.72 -15.61 36.96
CA CYS A 715 41.55 -14.80 36.89
C CYS A 715 40.30 -15.65 36.70
N SER A 716 39.20 -15.30 37.36
CA SER A 716 37.94 -16.05 37.25
C SER A 716 36.78 -15.10 36.98
N VAL A 717 35.89 -15.52 36.11
CA VAL A 717 34.58 -14.86 35.85
C VAL A 717 33.50 -15.74 36.45
N ARG A 718 32.91 -15.31 37.58
CA ARG A 718 31.87 -16.04 38.30
C ARG A 718 30.48 -15.38 38.13
N ASP A 719 30.44 -14.06 38.09
CA ASP A 719 29.20 -13.28 38.04
C ASP A 719 28.69 -13.19 36.60
N THR A 720 28.43 -14.35 35.97
CA THR A 720 27.93 -14.40 34.60
C THR A 720 26.51 -13.86 34.50
N LYS A 721 26.25 -12.91 33.60
CA LYS A 721 24.93 -12.32 33.42
C LYS A 721 24.18 -13.06 32.30
N PRO A 722 22.93 -13.49 32.50
CA PRO A 722 22.16 -14.12 31.40
C PRO A 722 22.01 -13.16 30.22
N GLY A 723 22.24 -13.72 29.04
CA GLY A 723 22.24 -12.97 27.78
C GLY A 723 23.52 -12.21 27.46
N TRP A 724 24.50 -12.21 28.39
CA TRP A 724 25.81 -11.61 28.17
C TRP A 724 26.79 -12.60 27.57
N LEU A 725 27.47 -12.13 26.53
CA LEU A 725 28.48 -12.86 25.77
C LEU A 725 29.86 -12.65 26.39
N LEU A 726 30.53 -13.73 26.79
CA LEU A 726 31.96 -13.75 27.13
C LEU A 726 32.74 -14.21 25.92
N MET A 727 33.67 -13.39 25.44
CA MET A 727 34.51 -13.66 24.29
C MET A 727 35.97 -13.68 24.66
N HIS A 728 36.69 -14.75 24.30
CA HIS A 728 38.13 -14.89 24.60
C HIS A 728 38.86 -15.67 23.50
N PRO A 729 40.20 -15.51 23.36
CA PRO A 729 41.01 -16.38 22.51
C PRO A 729 40.87 -17.85 22.90
N GLY A 730 40.79 -18.76 21.92
CA GLY A 730 40.65 -20.20 22.18
C GLY A 730 42.01 -20.88 22.37
N ARG A 731 42.83 -20.87 21.32
CA ARG A 731 44.12 -21.59 21.26
C ARG A 731 45.21 -20.87 22.04
N LEU A 732 46.16 -21.66 22.60
CA LEU A 732 47.49 -21.27 23.09
C LEU A 732 47.56 -20.36 24.32
N THR A 733 46.70 -19.38 24.47
CA THR A 733 46.84 -18.32 25.48
C THR A 733 45.87 -18.43 26.67
N HIS A 734 44.68 -18.95 26.43
CA HIS A 734 43.59 -18.94 27.41
C HIS A 734 43.27 -20.36 27.91
N TYR A 735 44.27 -21.00 28.56
CA TYR A 735 44.09 -22.28 29.27
C TYR A 735 43.08 -22.05 30.43
N HIS A 736 41.94 -22.70 30.36
CA HIS A 736 40.83 -22.43 31.27
C HIS A 736 40.10 -23.69 31.71
N GLU A 737 39.25 -23.53 32.75
CA GLU A 737 38.40 -24.58 33.32
C GLU A 737 36.98 -24.03 33.61
N GLY A 738 35.97 -24.91 33.48
CA GLY A 738 34.64 -24.67 34.00
C GLY A 738 34.58 -24.99 35.47
N LEU A 739 34.27 -23.98 36.31
CA LEU A 739 34.24 -24.12 37.75
C LEU A 739 33.02 -24.95 38.24
N LEU A 740 33.19 -25.59 39.39
CA LEU A 740 32.21 -26.49 40.02
C LEU A 740 30.89 -25.80 40.23
N VAL A 741 29.81 -26.41 39.74
CA VAL A 741 28.38 -26.10 40.12
C VAL A 741 28.05 -26.98 41.31
N THR A 742 27.66 -26.35 42.42
CA THR A 742 27.43 -27.05 43.69
C THR A 742 25.95 -27.32 43.93
N LYS A 743 25.05 -26.55 43.30
CA LYS A 743 23.61 -26.72 43.36
C LYS A 743 22.93 -26.16 42.13
N GLY A 744 21.74 -26.69 41.78
CA GLY A 744 20.96 -26.25 40.62
C GLY A 744 21.51 -26.69 39.30
N THR A 745 21.10 -26.01 38.21
CA THR A 745 21.50 -26.34 36.85
C THR A 745 22.01 -25.09 36.13
N ARG A 746 23.22 -25.14 35.61
CA ARG A 746 23.82 -24.05 34.80
C ARG A 746 23.75 -24.41 33.34
N TYR A 747 23.27 -23.47 32.49
CA TYR A 747 23.26 -23.58 31.04
C TYR A 747 24.14 -22.51 30.45
N ILE A 748 24.89 -22.89 29.39
CA ILE A 748 25.75 -21.99 28.65
C ILE A 748 25.80 -22.40 27.18
N MET A 749 25.62 -21.44 26.29
CA MET A 749 25.79 -21.63 24.86
C MET A 749 27.25 -21.38 24.47
N ILE A 750 27.87 -22.30 23.78
CA ILE A 750 29.30 -22.25 23.40
C ILE A 750 29.42 -22.29 21.87
N SER A 751 30.31 -21.47 21.34
CA SER A 751 30.71 -21.52 19.92
C SER A 751 32.19 -21.40 19.76
N PHE A 752 32.76 -22.31 18.96
CA PHE A 752 34.17 -22.27 18.52
C PHE A 752 34.21 -21.57 17.17
N VAL A 753 34.75 -20.36 17.15
CA VAL A 753 34.74 -19.53 15.97
C VAL A 753 36.16 -19.40 15.41
N ASP A 754 36.28 -19.68 14.11
CA ASP A 754 37.54 -19.55 13.35
C ASP A 754 37.39 -18.39 12.34
N PRO A 755 38.53 -17.68 12.06
CA PRO A 755 38.56 -16.66 11.04
C PRO A 755 38.39 -17.24 9.63
#